data_b478aab90a9cbed7c1bc94cc5b186b60
#
_entry.id   b478aab90a9cbed7c1bc94cc5b186b60
#
_cell.length_a   1.000
_cell.length_b   1.000
_cell.length_c   1.000
_cell.angle_alpha   90.00
_cell.angle_beta   90.00
_cell.angle_gamma   90.00
#
_symmetry.space_group_name_H-M   'P 1'
#
loop_
_entity.id
_entity.type
_entity.pdbx_description
1 polymer ?
#
loop_
_entity_poly.entity_id
_entity_poly.type
_entity_poly.pdbx_seq_one_letter_code
_entity_poly.pdbx_strand_id
1 'polypeptide(L)'
;LGSFRLEDVTPGQWEVQVAALGYAAYTEVLEVGVTQVVELDIRLERSALILEGIEVEAERSRDRVRFEELGGATVRELDLDEIRVVPGVAEPDPVRAIEVLPGVVSTSDFSAAFHVRGGSQDQNLILLDGVPIFSPFHLGGLFSVFNADMIDRVELLSGGFAAEHGGRVSSVLEIESDAGTGEFSGDAAISLLSSRVAVGGRLPDAVARSLGYANIRYRLSARRSYFDVLFKPAFEFPYHLTDLQTVVEGWTPSGDRLTVTAYTGRDVFDLTQIEDGGFPFRIDWNWGNDAMGVRWSRARRGGGSLDIRANASSYDNGLLFPDFGDTDFSSDIQQAQIRADLDTRPTRYWGVQVGSSVERMEYETSFSTGGTTFGGGDSHGWLFGNYAQARYSLPRRWLVELGVRADAYNPAVGNVVFEPSPRVALKRFYRNGDLAAKVAAGRYTQFVHSLRDEELPLGLDIWIISDENVPHTVSDQVQFGLEGWHDIDWFWSIEGYYRSFNGVVTFNTADNPNDPTDDILGGRGTSWGADVMIRKETGEVNGWLAVSFLKAQRKFPDLLSPLTPAPEVMYPPIFDRRVDLDFVMSYPGPWGWTGGLRWNLGTGIPYTRAIGSHAYYSPRYVGGGGLDWTGDGDSSGTRGYGVVLADRNSTRYPLYHRLDVSFRRSFSKGWGALTPYVNLVNVYNQRNVLFYFYQYEEDPPVRSGISMFPVLPTLGLEISF
;
A
#
# COMPACT_ATOMS: atom_id res chain seq x y z
N LEU A 1 -16.50 -32.87 -17.58
CA LEU A 1 -17.77 -33.42 -17.11
C LEU A 1 -17.84 -33.17 -15.61
N GLY A 2 -18.69 -32.24 -15.17
CA GLY A 2 -18.99 -31.98 -13.76
C GLY A 2 -20.26 -32.71 -13.35
N SER A 3 -20.34 -33.22 -12.13
CA SER A 3 -21.59 -33.71 -11.56
C SER A 3 -21.86 -32.92 -10.28
N PHE A 4 -23.11 -32.57 -10.07
CA PHE A 4 -23.56 -31.92 -8.83
C PHE A 4 -24.76 -32.73 -8.28
N ARG A 5 -25.01 -32.61 -7.01
CA ARG A 5 -26.16 -33.21 -6.33
C ARG A 5 -26.65 -32.24 -5.28
N LEU A 6 -27.93 -31.91 -5.35
CA LEU A 6 -28.63 -31.14 -4.34
C LEU A 6 -29.52 -32.12 -3.55
N GLU A 7 -29.35 -32.17 -2.23
CA GLU A 7 -30.11 -32.98 -1.32
C GLU A 7 -31.05 -32.09 -0.50
N ASP A 8 -32.17 -32.65 -0.06
CA ASP A 8 -33.19 -31.99 0.78
C ASP A 8 -33.89 -30.79 0.12
N VAL A 9 -34.06 -30.82 -1.21
CA VAL A 9 -34.84 -29.82 -1.94
C VAL A 9 -36.31 -29.98 -1.61
N THR A 10 -36.97 -28.93 -1.12
CA THR A 10 -38.41 -28.96 -0.80
C THR A 10 -39.26 -29.10 -2.06
N PRO A 11 -40.38 -29.83 -2.02
CA PRO A 11 -41.29 -29.93 -3.17
C PRO A 11 -41.78 -28.55 -3.61
N GLY A 12 -41.80 -28.30 -4.93
CA GLY A 12 -42.24 -27.06 -5.52
C GLY A 12 -41.56 -26.74 -6.86
N GLN A 13 -41.81 -25.58 -7.39
CA GLN A 13 -41.10 -25.06 -8.58
C GLN A 13 -39.79 -24.43 -8.19
N TRP A 14 -38.73 -24.81 -8.91
CA TRP A 14 -37.39 -24.35 -8.69
C TRP A 14 -36.78 -23.89 -10.02
N GLU A 15 -36.09 -22.76 -10.02
CA GLU A 15 -35.25 -22.32 -11.12
C GLU A 15 -33.82 -22.81 -10.88
N VAL A 16 -33.33 -23.63 -11.79
CA VAL A 16 -31.94 -24.11 -11.77
C VAL A 16 -31.13 -23.27 -12.77
N GLN A 17 -30.17 -22.50 -12.28
CA GLN A 17 -29.25 -21.77 -13.10
C GLN A 17 -27.85 -22.41 -13.00
N VAL A 18 -27.24 -22.68 -14.16
CA VAL A 18 -25.88 -23.23 -14.23
C VAL A 18 -25.03 -22.29 -15.06
N ALA A 19 -23.98 -21.75 -14.44
CA ALA A 19 -23.00 -20.89 -15.08
C ALA A 19 -21.60 -21.47 -14.97
N ALA A 20 -20.82 -21.37 -16.03
CA ALA A 20 -19.41 -21.73 -16.04
C ALA A 20 -18.63 -20.75 -16.90
N LEU A 21 -17.42 -20.42 -16.49
CA LEU A 21 -16.57 -19.48 -17.22
C LEU A 21 -16.34 -19.95 -18.68
N GLY A 22 -16.67 -19.10 -19.65
CA GLY A 22 -16.56 -19.44 -21.08
C GLY A 22 -17.75 -20.20 -21.67
N TYR A 23 -18.87 -20.32 -20.95
CA TYR A 23 -20.10 -20.94 -21.40
C TYR A 23 -21.31 -20.02 -21.18
N ALA A 24 -22.33 -20.15 -22.04
CA ALA A 24 -23.63 -19.51 -21.85
C ALA A 24 -24.30 -20.02 -20.56
N ALA A 25 -24.89 -19.13 -19.77
CA ALA A 25 -25.67 -19.54 -18.61
C ALA A 25 -26.87 -20.36 -19.08
N TYR A 26 -27.10 -21.49 -18.42
CA TYR A 26 -28.27 -22.33 -18.65
C TYR A 26 -29.25 -22.11 -17.51
N THR A 27 -30.49 -21.86 -17.84
CA THR A 27 -31.57 -21.67 -16.86
C THR A 27 -32.74 -22.57 -17.22
N GLU A 28 -33.23 -23.36 -16.26
CA GLU A 28 -34.38 -24.22 -16.43
C GLU A 28 -35.26 -24.21 -15.18
N VAL A 29 -36.57 -24.11 -15.39
CA VAL A 29 -37.55 -24.20 -14.30
C VAL A 29 -38.02 -25.65 -14.14
N LEU A 30 -37.83 -26.17 -12.94
CA LEU A 30 -38.15 -27.57 -12.60
C LEU A 30 -39.27 -27.63 -11.57
N GLU A 31 -40.14 -28.63 -11.69
CA GLU A 31 -41.09 -28.97 -10.65
C GLU A 31 -40.59 -30.20 -9.91
N VAL A 32 -40.28 -30.04 -8.61
CA VAL A 32 -39.80 -31.15 -7.76
C VAL A 32 -40.95 -31.67 -6.91
N GLY A 33 -41.31 -32.91 -7.11
CA GLY A 33 -42.36 -33.62 -6.34
C GLY A 33 -41.84 -34.19 -5.03
N VAL A 34 -42.75 -34.56 -4.14
CA VAL A 34 -42.43 -35.24 -2.90
C VAL A 34 -41.76 -36.62 -3.19
N THR A 35 -40.54 -36.83 -2.69
CA THR A 35 -39.71 -38.03 -2.92
C THR A 35 -39.20 -38.24 -4.37
N GLN A 36 -39.27 -37.22 -5.22
CA GLN A 36 -38.82 -37.32 -6.60
C GLN A 36 -37.32 -37.00 -6.69
N VAL A 37 -36.58 -37.81 -7.47
CA VAL A 37 -35.22 -37.49 -7.91
C VAL A 37 -35.33 -36.98 -9.33
N VAL A 38 -34.88 -35.73 -9.56
CA VAL A 38 -34.82 -35.14 -10.89
C VAL A 38 -33.37 -35.23 -11.37
N GLU A 39 -33.15 -35.88 -12.50
CA GLU A 39 -31.82 -36.01 -13.10
C GLU A 39 -31.73 -35.07 -14.31
N LEU A 40 -30.69 -34.23 -14.34
CA LEU A 40 -30.48 -33.24 -15.38
C LEU A 40 -29.16 -33.52 -16.10
N ASP A 41 -29.22 -33.64 -17.44
CA ASP A 41 -28.02 -33.64 -18.30
C ASP A 41 -27.88 -32.28 -18.99
N ILE A 42 -27.12 -31.39 -18.37
CA ILE A 42 -26.96 -30.01 -18.80
C ILE A 42 -25.74 -29.89 -19.70
N ARG A 43 -25.95 -29.46 -20.94
CA ARG A 43 -24.90 -29.17 -21.90
C ARG A 43 -24.76 -27.66 -22.10
N LEU A 44 -23.77 -27.09 -21.48
CA LEU A 44 -23.48 -25.68 -21.64
C LEU A 44 -22.87 -25.42 -23.02
N GLU A 45 -23.44 -24.49 -23.76
CA GLU A 45 -22.89 -24.02 -25.03
C GLU A 45 -21.69 -23.12 -24.79
N ARG A 46 -20.60 -23.33 -25.54
CA ARG A 46 -19.45 -22.43 -25.50
C ARG A 46 -19.88 -21.07 -26.02
N SER A 47 -19.83 -20.10 -25.19
CA SER A 47 -20.03 -18.71 -25.55
C SER A 47 -18.86 -17.90 -25.01
N ALA A 48 -18.29 -17.07 -25.85
CA ALA A 48 -17.50 -15.96 -25.36
C ALA A 48 -18.50 -14.96 -24.77
N LEU A 49 -19.02 -15.28 -23.60
CA LEU A 49 -19.98 -14.44 -22.92
C LEU A 49 -19.29 -13.14 -22.55
N ILE A 50 -19.84 -12.07 -23.09
CA ILE A 50 -20.08 -10.89 -22.28
C ILE A 50 -20.88 -11.41 -21.09
N LEU A 51 -20.21 -11.64 -19.97
CA LEU A 51 -20.90 -11.66 -18.69
C LEU A 51 -21.37 -10.21 -18.51
N GLU A 52 -22.58 -9.90 -18.97
CA GLU A 52 -23.37 -8.92 -18.25
C GLU A 52 -23.20 -9.31 -16.81
N GLY A 53 -22.68 -8.39 -15.96
CA GLY A 53 -22.42 -8.71 -14.58
C GLY A 53 -23.62 -9.48 -14.07
N ILE A 54 -23.45 -10.76 -13.77
CA ILE A 54 -24.40 -11.45 -12.93
C ILE A 54 -24.26 -10.67 -11.63
N GLU A 55 -25.11 -9.69 -11.42
CA GLU A 55 -25.51 -9.32 -10.07
C GLU A 55 -26.15 -10.56 -9.50
N VAL A 56 -25.30 -11.50 -9.09
CA VAL A 56 -25.68 -12.40 -8.03
C VAL A 56 -25.86 -11.44 -6.87
N GLU A 57 -27.09 -11.08 -6.54
CA GLU A 57 -27.43 -10.73 -5.18
C GLU A 57 -27.01 -11.94 -4.35
N ALA A 58 -25.70 -12.03 -4.08
CA ALA A 58 -25.20 -12.98 -3.13
C ALA A 58 -25.76 -12.49 -1.80
N GLU A 59 -26.68 -13.26 -1.22
CA GLU A 59 -27.12 -13.13 0.18
C GLU A 59 -25.94 -13.14 1.18
N ARG A 60 -24.68 -13.20 0.69
CA ARG A 60 -23.44 -13.23 1.47
C ARG A 60 -22.48 -12.18 0.94
N SER A 61 -22.06 -11.30 1.86
CA SER A 61 -21.01 -10.33 1.59
C SER A 61 -19.72 -11.02 1.13
N ARG A 62 -18.87 -10.30 0.39
CA ARG A 62 -17.52 -10.79 -0.02
C ARG A 62 -16.68 -11.17 1.20
N ASP A 63 -16.78 -10.39 2.30
CA ASP A 63 -16.10 -10.65 3.56
C ASP A 63 -16.56 -11.97 4.19
N ARG A 64 -17.83 -12.35 4.05
CA ARG A 64 -18.33 -13.64 4.49
C ARG A 64 -17.72 -14.80 3.72
N VAL A 65 -17.60 -14.66 2.41
CA VAL A 65 -16.94 -15.68 1.58
C VAL A 65 -15.48 -15.85 1.99
N ARG A 66 -14.76 -14.76 2.19
CA ARG A 66 -13.35 -14.78 2.65
C ARG A 66 -13.20 -15.36 4.04
N PHE A 67 -14.09 -15.00 4.95
CA PHE A 67 -14.15 -15.61 6.28
C PHE A 67 -14.25 -17.14 6.19
N GLU A 68 -15.00 -17.68 5.23
CA GLU A 68 -15.15 -19.13 5.03
C GLU A 68 -13.94 -19.74 4.27
N GLU A 69 -13.25 -19.00 3.42
CA GLU A 69 -12.22 -19.51 2.51
C GLU A 69 -10.78 -19.29 2.97
N LEU A 70 -10.47 -18.27 3.77
CA LEU A 70 -9.11 -17.97 4.18
C LEU A 70 -8.76 -18.58 5.54
N GLY A 71 -7.67 -19.34 5.58
CA GLY A 71 -7.23 -20.06 6.77
C GLY A 71 -6.48 -19.21 7.78
N GLY A 72 -5.41 -18.57 7.36
CA GLY A 72 -4.50 -17.86 8.25
C GLY A 72 -4.40 -16.37 7.99
N ALA A 73 -4.56 -15.96 6.74
CA ALA A 73 -4.39 -14.57 6.37
C ALA A 73 -5.41 -13.65 7.07
N THR A 74 -4.91 -12.51 7.54
CA THR A 74 -5.75 -11.39 7.92
C THR A 74 -5.90 -10.51 6.70
N VAL A 75 -7.02 -10.66 6.01
CA VAL A 75 -7.35 -9.87 4.81
C VAL A 75 -8.44 -8.89 5.15
N ARG A 76 -8.25 -7.65 4.74
CA ARG A 76 -9.26 -6.57 4.80
C ARG A 76 -9.44 -6.02 3.40
N GLU A 77 -10.65 -6.01 2.93
CA GLU A 77 -11.02 -5.44 1.64
C GLU A 77 -11.77 -4.14 1.84
N LEU A 78 -11.49 -3.20 0.95
CA LEU A 78 -12.29 -1.99 0.75
C LEU A 78 -12.67 -1.93 -0.73
N ASP A 79 -13.95 -1.81 -0.99
CA ASP A 79 -14.46 -1.53 -2.32
C ASP A 79 -14.47 -0.03 -2.63
N LEU A 80 -14.78 0.33 -3.87
CA LEU A 80 -14.79 1.73 -4.32
C LEU A 80 -15.78 2.59 -3.51
N ASP A 81 -16.94 2.06 -3.15
CA ASP A 81 -17.95 2.82 -2.41
C ASP A 81 -17.49 3.10 -0.97
N GLU A 82 -16.81 2.15 -0.34
CA GLU A 82 -16.21 2.33 0.98
C GLU A 82 -15.05 3.33 0.94
N ILE A 83 -14.19 3.26 -0.09
CA ILE A 83 -13.12 4.25 -0.31
C ILE A 83 -13.69 5.66 -0.46
N ARG A 84 -14.80 5.80 -1.19
CA ARG A 84 -15.49 7.09 -1.38
C ARG A 84 -16.16 7.65 -0.13
N VAL A 85 -16.52 6.81 0.82
CA VAL A 85 -17.15 7.23 2.09
C VAL A 85 -16.13 7.74 3.09
N VAL A 86 -14.89 7.22 3.08
CA VAL A 86 -13.83 7.69 3.96
C VAL A 86 -13.46 9.14 3.59
N PRO A 87 -13.70 10.13 4.47
CA PRO A 87 -13.32 11.49 4.18
C PRO A 87 -11.81 11.62 3.98
N GLY A 88 -11.39 12.26 2.90
CA GLY A 88 -10.00 12.47 2.53
C GLY A 88 -9.70 13.91 2.12
N VAL A 89 -8.44 14.20 1.82
CA VAL A 89 -8.00 15.50 1.30
C VAL A 89 -8.32 15.55 -0.19
N ALA A 90 -9.31 16.32 -0.55
CA ALA A 90 -9.74 16.66 -1.91
C ALA A 90 -10.41 15.54 -2.73
N GLU A 91 -9.92 14.33 -2.75
CA GLU A 91 -10.47 13.23 -3.56
C GLU A 91 -10.45 11.89 -2.79
N PRO A 92 -11.27 10.89 -3.19
CA PRO A 92 -11.17 9.54 -2.67
C PRO A 92 -9.79 8.95 -2.97
N ASP A 93 -9.14 8.36 -1.95
CA ASP A 93 -7.80 7.83 -2.06
C ASP A 93 -7.73 6.43 -1.46
N PRO A 94 -7.38 5.39 -2.25
CA PRO A 94 -7.38 4.01 -1.79
C PRO A 94 -6.33 3.72 -0.73
N VAL A 95 -5.15 4.35 -0.78
CA VAL A 95 -4.11 4.13 0.23
C VAL A 95 -4.43 4.88 1.52
N ARG A 96 -5.02 6.07 1.44
CA ARG A 96 -5.54 6.78 2.62
C ARG A 96 -6.71 6.05 3.26
N ALA A 97 -7.51 5.33 2.48
CA ALA A 97 -8.62 4.55 3.00
C ALA A 97 -8.16 3.32 3.82
N ILE A 98 -7.00 2.72 3.52
CA ILE A 98 -6.49 1.61 4.35
C ILE A 98 -5.91 2.06 5.69
N GLU A 99 -5.59 3.35 5.88
CA GLU A 99 -5.07 3.87 7.15
C GLU A 99 -6.05 3.68 8.33
N VAL A 100 -7.36 3.56 8.03
CA VAL A 100 -8.39 3.34 9.06
C VAL A 100 -8.66 1.85 9.35
N LEU A 101 -7.83 0.96 8.81
CA LEU A 101 -7.90 -0.47 9.09
C LEU A 101 -7.04 -0.85 10.30
N PRO A 102 -7.43 -1.86 11.09
CA PRO A 102 -6.68 -2.22 12.28
C PRO A 102 -5.27 -2.71 11.95
N GLY A 103 -4.29 -2.30 12.75
CA GLY A 103 -2.88 -2.65 12.60
C GLY A 103 -2.11 -1.78 11.61
N VAL A 104 -2.73 -0.78 11.01
CA VAL A 104 -2.11 0.20 10.11
C VAL A 104 -1.84 1.49 10.87
N VAL A 105 -0.63 2.03 10.76
CA VAL A 105 -0.23 3.29 11.40
C VAL A 105 0.35 4.22 10.36
N SER A 106 -0.19 5.43 10.24
CA SER A 106 0.40 6.56 9.53
C SER A 106 1.10 7.49 10.52
N THR A 107 2.26 8.01 10.17
CA THR A 107 3.06 8.86 11.07
C THR A 107 2.68 10.33 11.01
N SER A 108 2.08 10.79 9.92
CA SER A 108 1.63 12.18 9.78
C SER A 108 0.49 12.35 8.76
N ASP A 109 -0.19 13.49 8.82
CA ASP A 109 -1.22 13.86 7.83
C ASP A 109 -0.63 14.10 6.43
N PHE A 110 0.65 14.42 6.35
CA PHE A 110 1.37 14.69 5.10
C PHE A 110 2.05 13.45 4.51
N SER A 111 1.91 12.29 5.15
CA SER A 111 2.49 11.04 4.67
C SER A 111 1.44 9.95 4.61
N ALA A 112 1.16 9.44 3.41
CA ALA A 112 0.39 8.22 3.23
C ALA A 112 1.25 6.95 3.37
N ALA A 113 2.54 7.10 3.69
CA ALA A 113 3.39 5.98 4.06
C ALA A 113 2.81 5.29 5.30
N PHE A 114 2.46 4.03 5.13
CA PHE A 114 1.81 3.26 6.18
C PHE A 114 2.71 2.14 6.70
N HIS A 115 2.55 1.86 7.98
CA HIS A 115 3.27 0.84 8.70
C HIS A 115 2.29 -0.21 9.22
N VAL A 116 2.54 -1.49 8.91
CA VAL A 116 1.61 -2.56 9.27
C VAL A 116 2.22 -3.42 10.38
N ARG A 117 1.54 -3.44 11.55
CA ARG A 117 1.92 -4.27 12.69
C ARG A 117 3.41 -4.16 13.07
N GLY A 118 3.95 -2.93 13.00
CA GLY A 118 5.33 -2.62 13.37
C GLY A 118 6.40 -2.95 12.34
N GLY A 119 6.01 -3.14 11.08
CA GLY A 119 6.92 -3.13 9.93
C GLY A 119 7.20 -1.72 9.44
N SER A 120 8.36 -1.48 8.83
CA SER A 120 8.67 -0.25 8.11
C SER A 120 7.93 -0.21 6.75
N GLN A 121 7.85 0.97 6.12
CA GLN A 121 7.07 1.14 4.89
C GLN A 121 7.59 0.28 3.73
N ASP A 122 8.90 0.13 3.58
CA ASP A 122 9.57 -0.68 2.56
C ASP A 122 9.29 -2.18 2.73
N GLN A 123 8.79 -2.60 3.89
CA GLN A 123 8.42 -3.98 4.20
C GLN A 123 7.01 -4.35 3.74
N ASN A 124 6.28 -3.42 3.15
CA ASN A 124 4.97 -3.65 2.54
C ASN A 124 5.12 -3.89 1.02
N LEU A 125 4.53 -4.95 0.50
CA LEU A 125 4.44 -5.20 -0.94
C LEU A 125 3.19 -4.51 -1.47
N ILE A 126 3.35 -3.56 -2.37
CA ILE A 126 2.23 -2.85 -2.98
C ILE A 126 2.16 -3.24 -4.44
N LEU A 127 1.01 -3.76 -4.86
CA LEU A 127 0.79 -4.34 -6.18
C LEU A 127 -0.38 -3.66 -6.87
N LEU A 128 -0.18 -3.21 -8.11
CA LEU A 128 -1.24 -2.84 -9.04
C LEU A 128 -1.40 -3.96 -10.07
N ASP A 129 -2.50 -4.72 -10.00
CA ASP A 129 -2.76 -5.92 -10.83
C ASP A 129 -1.62 -6.95 -10.78
N GLY A 130 -0.91 -7.01 -9.65
CA GLY A 130 0.26 -7.87 -9.45
C GLY A 130 1.59 -7.28 -9.92
N VAL A 131 1.63 -6.01 -10.37
CA VAL A 131 2.87 -5.26 -10.70
C VAL A 131 3.32 -4.51 -9.46
N PRO A 132 4.56 -4.67 -8.97
CA PRO A 132 5.07 -3.92 -7.84
C PRO A 132 5.15 -2.41 -8.12
N ILE A 133 4.76 -1.60 -7.13
CA ILE A 133 4.91 -0.14 -7.10
C ILE A 133 5.82 0.21 -5.92
N PHE A 134 6.93 0.90 -6.16
CA PHE A 134 7.94 1.18 -5.13
C PHE A 134 7.54 2.33 -4.21
N SER A 135 7.20 3.50 -4.75
CA SER A 135 6.72 4.64 -3.98
C SER A 135 5.30 5.01 -4.41
N PRO A 136 4.26 4.51 -3.74
CA PRO A 136 2.87 4.68 -4.16
C PRO A 136 2.30 6.06 -3.81
N PHE A 137 3.14 7.10 -3.73
CA PHE A 137 2.77 8.40 -3.17
C PHE A 137 3.23 9.58 -4.01
N HIS A 138 2.37 10.61 -4.05
CA HIS A 138 2.66 11.95 -4.54
C HIS A 138 2.85 12.93 -3.40
N LEU A 139 3.63 13.99 -3.62
CA LEU A 139 3.86 15.10 -2.69
C LEU A 139 4.15 14.62 -1.26
N GLY A 140 5.17 13.76 -1.10
CA GLY A 140 5.58 13.22 0.19
C GLY A 140 4.55 12.31 0.87
N GLY A 141 3.44 11.98 0.20
CA GLY A 141 2.38 11.14 0.72
C GLY A 141 1.04 11.85 0.95
N LEU A 142 0.86 13.03 0.38
CA LEU A 142 -0.43 13.73 0.45
C LEU A 142 -1.51 12.99 -0.36
N PHE A 143 -1.14 12.40 -1.50
CA PHE A 143 -2.00 11.60 -2.37
C PHE A 143 -1.33 10.28 -2.71
N SER A 144 -2.14 9.25 -2.99
CA SER A 144 -1.61 8.05 -3.62
C SER A 144 -1.53 8.19 -5.14
N VAL A 145 -0.69 7.36 -5.75
CA VAL A 145 -0.55 7.27 -7.21
C VAL A 145 -1.78 6.63 -7.89
N PHE A 146 -2.69 6.04 -7.13
CA PHE A 146 -3.82 5.29 -7.65
C PHE A 146 -5.05 6.18 -7.84
N ASN A 147 -5.59 6.16 -9.07
CA ASN A 147 -6.85 6.82 -9.36
C ASN A 147 -8.04 5.94 -8.93
N ALA A 148 -8.84 6.40 -7.95
CA ALA A 148 -9.99 5.65 -7.44
C ALA A 148 -10.98 5.22 -8.54
N ASP A 149 -11.15 5.99 -9.62
CA ASP A 149 -12.06 5.64 -10.73
C ASP A 149 -11.56 4.46 -11.58
N MET A 150 -10.31 4.02 -11.40
CA MET A 150 -9.71 2.87 -12.07
C MET A 150 -9.71 1.60 -11.22
N ILE A 151 -10.21 1.65 -9.99
CA ILE A 151 -10.04 0.57 -9.00
C ILE A 151 -11.37 -0.16 -8.81
N ASP A 152 -11.32 -1.49 -8.86
CA ASP A 152 -12.40 -2.37 -8.44
C ASP A 152 -12.37 -2.59 -6.93
N ARG A 153 -11.16 -2.91 -6.39
CA ARG A 153 -10.98 -3.20 -4.97
C ARG A 153 -9.54 -3.03 -4.50
N VAL A 154 -9.42 -2.89 -3.19
CA VAL A 154 -8.15 -2.84 -2.45
C VAL A 154 -8.16 -3.90 -1.36
N GLU A 155 -7.14 -4.74 -1.35
CA GLU A 155 -6.97 -5.80 -0.35
C GLU A 155 -5.68 -5.61 0.44
N LEU A 156 -5.80 -5.49 1.76
CA LEU A 156 -4.66 -5.48 2.67
C LEU A 156 -4.53 -6.83 3.38
N LEU A 157 -3.42 -7.53 3.12
CA LEU A 157 -3.01 -8.74 3.83
C LEU A 157 -2.01 -8.35 4.92
N SER A 158 -2.47 -8.21 6.14
CA SER A 158 -1.66 -7.69 7.25
C SER A 158 -0.90 -8.77 8.04
N GLY A 159 -0.96 -10.03 7.64
CA GLY A 159 -0.20 -11.14 8.22
C GLY A 159 -0.75 -12.50 7.83
N GLY A 160 0.04 -13.55 8.02
CA GLY A 160 -0.36 -14.93 7.68
C GLY A 160 -0.61 -15.16 6.20
N PHE A 161 -0.07 -14.30 5.32
CA PHE A 161 -0.32 -14.40 3.88
C PHE A 161 0.37 -15.62 3.25
N ALA A 162 -0.24 -16.10 2.18
CA ALA A 162 0.06 -17.35 1.50
C ALA A 162 1.48 -17.41 0.90
N ALA A 163 1.98 -18.61 0.58
CA ALA A 163 3.33 -18.83 0.07
C ALA A 163 3.57 -18.21 -1.31
N GLU A 164 2.52 -17.87 -2.03
CA GLU A 164 2.59 -17.15 -3.31
C GLU A 164 3.21 -15.75 -3.18
N HIS A 165 3.00 -15.06 -2.07
CA HIS A 165 3.56 -13.74 -1.81
C HIS A 165 4.96 -13.86 -1.22
N GLY A 166 5.94 -13.22 -1.85
CA GLY A 166 7.34 -13.13 -1.41
C GLY A 166 7.88 -11.72 -1.56
N GLY A 167 9.17 -11.54 -1.21
CA GLY A 167 9.89 -10.29 -1.43
C GLY A 167 9.62 -9.16 -0.44
N ARG A 168 8.68 -9.32 0.49
CA ARG A 168 8.40 -8.38 1.59
C ARG A 168 8.00 -9.13 2.86
N VAL A 169 8.21 -8.50 4.01
CA VAL A 169 8.08 -9.17 5.31
C VAL A 169 6.95 -8.64 6.19
N SER A 170 6.29 -7.54 5.85
CA SER A 170 5.26 -6.93 6.71
C SER A 170 3.84 -7.20 6.24
N SER A 171 3.48 -6.72 5.07
CA SER A 171 2.13 -6.85 4.51
C SER A 171 2.15 -6.92 2.99
N VAL A 172 0.99 -7.24 2.40
CA VAL A 172 0.74 -7.13 0.96
C VAL A 172 -0.50 -6.27 0.77
N LEU A 173 -0.37 -5.22 -0.04
CA LEU A 173 -1.48 -4.40 -0.50
C LEU A 173 -1.71 -4.71 -1.98
N GLU A 174 -2.81 -5.37 -2.29
CA GLU A 174 -3.22 -5.66 -3.66
C GLU A 174 -4.29 -4.67 -4.09
N ILE A 175 -4.06 -4.02 -5.22
CA ILE A 175 -4.98 -3.07 -5.85
C ILE A 175 -5.34 -3.64 -7.20
N GLU A 176 -6.61 -3.95 -7.40
CA GLU A 176 -7.10 -4.47 -8.67
C GLU A 176 -7.79 -3.37 -9.46
N SER A 177 -7.43 -3.27 -10.74
CA SER A 177 -8.02 -2.31 -11.67
C SER A 177 -9.35 -2.80 -12.22
N ASP A 178 -10.30 -1.87 -12.40
CA ASP A 178 -11.55 -2.10 -13.11
C ASP A 178 -11.39 -1.84 -14.60
N ALA A 179 -11.53 -2.87 -15.43
CA ALA A 179 -11.56 -2.74 -16.89
C ALA A 179 -12.94 -2.31 -17.45
N GLY A 180 -13.89 -2.08 -16.57
CA GLY A 180 -15.27 -1.70 -16.93
C GLY A 180 -16.11 -2.86 -17.45
N THR A 181 -17.40 -2.59 -17.69
CA THR A 181 -18.37 -3.57 -18.22
C THR A 181 -18.20 -3.84 -19.71
N GLY A 182 -17.49 -2.97 -20.43
CA GLY A 182 -17.39 -2.99 -21.89
C GLY A 182 -18.44 -2.11 -22.58
N GLU A 183 -19.38 -1.52 -21.87
CA GLU A 183 -20.18 -0.41 -22.38
C GLU A 183 -19.33 0.85 -22.35
N PHE A 184 -19.60 1.77 -23.29
CA PHE A 184 -18.89 3.05 -23.30
C PHE A 184 -19.31 3.84 -22.06
N SER A 185 -18.35 4.17 -21.22
CA SER A 185 -18.55 4.91 -19.98
C SER A 185 -17.41 5.89 -19.76
N GLY A 186 -17.67 6.94 -19.02
CA GLY A 186 -16.66 7.90 -18.64
C GLY A 186 -16.93 8.46 -17.25
N ASP A 187 -15.85 8.69 -16.53
CA ASP A 187 -15.83 9.38 -15.25
C ASP A 187 -14.92 10.59 -15.37
N ALA A 188 -15.38 11.73 -14.89
CA ALA A 188 -14.59 12.94 -14.80
C ALA A 188 -14.77 13.55 -13.42
N ALA A 189 -13.72 14.04 -12.83
CA ALA A 189 -13.82 14.74 -11.56
C ALA A 189 -12.91 15.97 -11.57
N ILE A 190 -13.39 17.00 -10.90
CA ILE A 190 -12.64 18.19 -10.59
C ILE A 190 -12.76 18.45 -9.08
N SER A 191 -11.64 18.58 -8.41
CA SER A 191 -11.55 18.94 -7.01
C SER A 191 -10.84 20.28 -6.84
N LEU A 192 -10.66 20.73 -5.61
CA LEU A 192 -9.87 21.93 -5.33
C LEU A 192 -8.42 21.78 -5.80
N LEU A 193 -7.85 20.57 -5.78
CA LEU A 193 -6.40 20.37 -5.96
C LEU A 193 -6.02 19.64 -7.25
N SER A 194 -6.95 18.88 -7.84
CA SER A 194 -6.69 18.03 -9.01
C SER A 194 -7.90 17.89 -9.91
N SER A 195 -7.66 17.49 -11.14
CA SER A 195 -8.70 16.98 -12.05
C SER A 195 -8.28 15.60 -12.58
N ARG A 196 -9.27 14.74 -12.80
CA ARG A 196 -9.09 13.42 -13.36
C ARG A 196 -10.18 13.08 -14.35
N VAL A 197 -9.85 12.23 -15.31
CA VAL A 197 -10.77 11.68 -16.28
C VAL A 197 -10.46 10.21 -16.49
N ALA A 198 -11.50 9.39 -16.56
CA ALA A 198 -11.38 7.99 -16.95
C ALA A 198 -12.40 7.70 -18.05
N VAL A 199 -12.01 6.91 -19.05
CA VAL A 199 -12.87 6.51 -20.17
C VAL A 199 -12.70 5.02 -20.41
N GLY A 200 -13.82 4.31 -20.49
CA GLY A 200 -13.85 2.86 -20.71
C GLY A 200 -14.80 2.46 -21.84
N GLY A 201 -14.62 1.23 -22.31
CA GLY A 201 -15.45 0.66 -23.35
C GLY A 201 -14.93 -0.67 -23.86
N ARG A 202 -15.47 -1.11 -24.98
CA ARG A 202 -14.98 -2.27 -25.72
C ARG A 202 -14.59 -1.92 -27.14
N LEU A 203 -13.63 -2.63 -27.68
CA LEU A 203 -13.30 -2.52 -29.09
C LEU A 203 -14.42 -3.12 -29.95
N PRO A 204 -14.66 -2.57 -31.16
CA PRO A 204 -15.62 -3.17 -32.10
C PRO A 204 -15.29 -4.66 -32.36
N ASP A 205 -16.30 -5.52 -32.40
CA ASP A 205 -16.15 -6.97 -32.55
C ASP A 205 -15.29 -7.37 -33.76
N ALA A 206 -15.36 -6.59 -34.85
CA ALA A 206 -14.55 -6.84 -36.04
C ALA A 206 -13.05 -6.65 -35.75
N VAL A 207 -12.69 -5.64 -34.94
CA VAL A 207 -11.32 -5.36 -34.51
C VAL A 207 -10.85 -6.42 -33.54
N ALA A 208 -11.63 -6.74 -32.51
CA ALA A 208 -11.31 -7.77 -31.55
C ALA A 208 -11.03 -9.12 -32.24
N ARG A 209 -11.93 -9.54 -33.17
CA ARG A 209 -11.75 -10.78 -33.95
C ARG A 209 -10.52 -10.75 -34.87
N SER A 210 -10.18 -9.61 -35.43
CA SER A 210 -8.98 -9.50 -36.26
C SER A 210 -7.69 -9.69 -35.47
N LEU A 211 -7.73 -9.39 -34.16
CA LEU A 211 -6.64 -9.62 -33.19
C LEU A 211 -6.69 -11.02 -32.54
N GLY A 212 -7.68 -11.86 -32.89
CA GLY A 212 -7.83 -13.22 -32.33
C GLY A 212 -8.63 -13.29 -31.04
N TYR A 213 -9.32 -12.22 -30.65
CA TYR A 213 -10.11 -12.15 -29.42
C TYR A 213 -11.61 -12.15 -29.72
N ALA A 214 -12.39 -12.71 -28.81
CA ALA A 214 -13.83 -12.66 -28.85
C ALA A 214 -14.35 -11.31 -28.35
N ASN A 215 -13.69 -10.75 -27.34
CA ASN A 215 -14.00 -9.45 -26.76
C ASN A 215 -12.72 -8.80 -26.23
N ILE A 216 -12.60 -7.49 -26.35
CA ILE A 216 -11.54 -6.68 -25.73
C ILE A 216 -12.21 -5.48 -25.06
N ARG A 217 -12.03 -5.34 -23.75
CA ARG A 217 -12.41 -4.19 -22.95
C ARG A 217 -11.19 -3.36 -22.61
N TYR A 218 -11.39 -2.08 -22.39
CA TYR A 218 -10.33 -1.17 -21.99
C TYR A 218 -10.87 -0.09 -21.06
N ARG A 219 -10.01 0.42 -20.19
CA ARG A 219 -10.21 1.62 -19.42
C ARG A 219 -8.90 2.40 -19.32
N LEU A 220 -8.97 3.71 -19.50
CA LEU A 220 -7.86 4.64 -19.55
C LEU A 220 -8.16 5.78 -18.59
N SER A 221 -7.19 6.23 -17.82
CA SER A 221 -7.36 7.42 -16.99
C SER A 221 -6.16 8.35 -17.08
N ALA A 222 -6.44 9.63 -16.86
CA ALA A 222 -5.44 10.67 -16.69
C ALA A 222 -5.82 11.55 -15.50
N ARG A 223 -4.82 11.93 -14.69
CA ARG A 223 -4.98 12.86 -13.57
C ARG A 223 -3.87 13.90 -13.60
N ARG A 224 -4.18 15.15 -13.24
CA ARG A 224 -3.21 16.22 -13.00
C ARG A 224 -3.66 17.08 -11.83
N SER A 225 -2.74 17.42 -10.94
CA SER A 225 -2.93 18.47 -9.95
C SER A 225 -2.59 19.84 -10.55
N TYR A 226 -3.05 20.91 -9.90
CA TYR A 226 -2.82 22.29 -10.34
C TYR A 226 -2.46 23.22 -9.17
N PHE A 227 -1.63 22.73 -8.25
CA PHE A 227 -1.07 23.55 -7.17
C PHE A 227 -0.28 24.73 -7.74
N ASP A 228 0.46 24.51 -8.84
CA ASP A 228 1.20 25.49 -9.62
C ASP A 228 0.32 26.65 -10.12
N VAL A 229 -0.96 26.42 -10.32
CA VAL A 229 -1.95 27.43 -10.76
C VAL A 229 -2.74 27.98 -9.59
N LEU A 230 -3.17 27.09 -8.67
CA LEU A 230 -4.10 27.44 -7.59
C LEU A 230 -3.47 28.43 -6.59
N PHE A 231 -2.23 28.21 -6.18
CA PHE A 231 -1.57 29.02 -5.17
C PHE A 231 -0.93 30.28 -5.73
N LYS A 232 -0.73 30.39 -7.04
CA LYS A 232 -0.07 31.52 -7.70
C LYS A 232 -0.58 32.93 -7.28
N PRO A 233 -1.89 33.15 -6.98
CA PRO A 233 -2.35 34.46 -6.51
C PRO A 233 -1.89 34.83 -5.09
N ALA A 234 -1.48 33.86 -4.26
CA ALA A 234 -1.07 34.06 -2.87
C ALA A 234 0.45 33.91 -2.69
N PHE A 235 1.03 32.88 -3.29
CA PHE A 235 2.45 32.60 -3.30
C PHE A 235 2.77 31.61 -4.44
N GLU A 236 4.00 31.61 -4.92
CA GLU A 236 4.44 30.66 -5.93
C GLU A 236 4.73 29.29 -5.31
N PHE A 237 4.00 28.28 -5.76
CA PHE A 237 4.19 26.88 -5.37
C PHE A 237 4.18 26.00 -6.63
N PRO A 238 5.31 25.92 -7.34
CA PRO A 238 5.41 25.30 -8.66
C PRO A 238 5.48 23.77 -8.56
N TYR A 239 4.49 23.20 -7.95
CA TYR A 239 4.33 21.76 -7.84
C TYR A 239 3.14 21.28 -8.67
N HIS A 240 3.33 20.19 -9.39
CA HIS A 240 2.24 19.43 -10.00
C HIS A 240 2.59 17.95 -10.08
N LEU A 241 1.54 17.12 -10.03
CA LEU A 241 1.62 15.70 -10.37
C LEU A 241 0.85 15.43 -11.68
N THR A 242 1.24 14.38 -12.38
CA THR A 242 0.55 13.87 -13.56
C THR A 242 0.58 12.34 -13.55
N ASP A 243 -0.58 11.68 -13.71
CA ASP A 243 -0.72 10.24 -13.81
C ASP A 243 -1.46 9.82 -15.07
N LEU A 244 -1.02 8.72 -15.63
CA LEU A 244 -1.72 7.97 -16.67
C LEU A 244 -1.81 6.51 -16.25
N GLN A 245 -3.00 5.93 -16.31
CA GLN A 245 -3.24 4.52 -16.04
C GLN A 245 -4.09 3.90 -17.15
N THR A 246 -3.76 2.67 -17.50
CA THR A 246 -4.45 1.92 -18.55
C THR A 246 -4.63 0.48 -18.10
N VAL A 247 -5.82 -0.07 -18.32
CA VAL A 247 -6.09 -1.50 -18.23
C VAL A 247 -6.81 -1.97 -19.49
N VAL A 248 -6.35 -3.06 -20.05
CA VAL A 248 -6.96 -3.71 -21.24
C VAL A 248 -7.14 -5.19 -20.95
N GLU A 249 -8.33 -5.70 -21.15
CA GLU A 249 -8.64 -7.11 -21.00
C GLU A 249 -9.21 -7.71 -22.28
N GLY A 250 -8.63 -8.82 -22.71
CA GLY A 250 -9.06 -9.55 -23.90
C GLY A 250 -9.39 -11.01 -23.57
N TRP A 251 -10.49 -11.52 -24.11
CA TRP A 251 -10.85 -12.94 -24.02
C TRP A 251 -10.76 -13.60 -25.39
N THR A 252 -10.01 -14.69 -25.46
CA THR A 252 -9.94 -15.51 -26.67
C THR A 252 -11.22 -16.36 -26.82
N PRO A 253 -11.53 -16.86 -28.02
CA PRO A 253 -12.62 -17.80 -28.21
C PRO A 253 -12.46 -19.13 -27.42
N SER A 254 -11.26 -19.46 -26.99
CA SER A 254 -10.96 -20.62 -26.12
C SER A 254 -11.25 -20.35 -24.63
N GLY A 255 -11.56 -19.11 -24.25
CA GLY A 255 -11.80 -18.68 -22.88
C GLY A 255 -10.54 -18.27 -22.10
N ASP A 256 -9.40 -18.08 -22.77
CA ASP A 256 -8.22 -17.53 -22.15
C ASP A 256 -8.40 -16.01 -21.98
N ARG A 257 -7.93 -15.47 -20.86
CA ARG A 257 -7.93 -14.04 -20.57
C ARG A 257 -6.51 -13.49 -20.66
N LEU A 258 -6.34 -12.40 -21.38
CA LEU A 258 -5.13 -11.57 -21.37
C LEU A 258 -5.48 -10.23 -20.74
N THR A 259 -4.74 -9.83 -19.70
CA THR A 259 -4.85 -8.51 -19.07
C THR A 259 -3.53 -7.79 -19.27
N VAL A 260 -3.58 -6.54 -19.69
CA VAL A 260 -2.43 -5.62 -19.78
C VAL A 260 -2.75 -4.42 -18.92
N THR A 261 -1.87 -4.14 -17.96
CA THR A 261 -1.95 -2.97 -17.08
C THR A 261 -0.70 -2.12 -17.30
N ALA A 262 -0.87 -0.82 -17.43
CA ALA A 262 0.23 0.14 -17.49
C ALA A 262 -0.10 1.37 -16.63
N TYR A 263 0.92 1.87 -15.95
CA TYR A 263 0.88 3.07 -15.14
C TYR A 263 2.15 3.89 -15.35
N THR A 264 2.02 5.20 -15.43
CA THR A 264 3.12 6.16 -15.33
C THR A 264 2.66 7.37 -14.53
N GLY A 265 3.47 7.79 -13.57
CA GLY A 265 3.19 8.94 -12.71
C GLY A 265 4.45 9.75 -12.48
N ARG A 266 4.31 11.08 -12.48
CA ARG A 266 5.41 12.02 -12.29
C ARG A 266 4.99 13.16 -11.39
N ASP A 267 5.86 13.49 -10.45
CA ASP A 267 5.83 14.68 -9.61
C ASP A 267 6.92 15.63 -10.04
N VAL A 268 6.62 16.92 -10.12
CA VAL A 268 7.56 17.98 -10.46
C VAL A 268 7.41 19.10 -9.45
N PHE A 269 8.49 19.45 -8.78
CA PHE A 269 8.58 20.57 -7.86
C PHE A 269 9.82 21.41 -8.19
N ASP A 270 9.63 22.48 -9.00
CA ASP A 270 10.72 23.30 -9.54
C ASP A 270 10.69 24.73 -8.98
N LEU A 271 11.55 25.00 -7.99
CA LEU A 271 11.77 26.32 -7.41
C LEU A 271 12.95 27.08 -8.07
N THR A 272 13.54 26.59 -9.15
CA THR A 272 14.73 27.21 -9.76
C THR A 272 14.44 28.54 -10.43
N GLN A 273 13.18 28.74 -10.83
CA GLN A 273 12.72 29.96 -11.56
C GLN A 273 12.18 31.05 -10.63
N ILE A 274 12.15 30.84 -9.32
CA ILE A 274 11.54 31.77 -8.37
C ILE A 274 12.63 32.61 -7.71
N GLU A 275 12.70 33.90 -8.07
CA GLU A 275 13.68 34.83 -7.51
C GLU A 275 13.30 35.40 -6.13
N ASP A 276 11.98 35.48 -5.81
CA ASP A 276 11.44 36.09 -4.57
C ASP A 276 10.39 35.20 -3.85
N GLY A 277 10.50 33.88 -3.96
CA GLY A 277 9.43 32.96 -3.59
C GLY A 277 9.23 32.63 -2.10
N GLY A 278 9.96 33.29 -1.19
CA GLY A 278 9.85 33.02 0.25
C GLY A 278 10.50 31.69 0.71
N PHE A 279 11.11 30.93 -0.19
CA PHE A 279 11.98 29.81 0.13
C PHE A 279 13.43 30.25 0.27
N PRO A 280 14.18 29.71 1.24
CA PRO A 280 15.56 30.15 1.52
C PRO A 280 16.60 29.66 0.49
N PHE A 281 16.22 28.76 -0.43
CA PHE A 281 17.08 28.15 -1.45
C PHE A 281 16.24 27.61 -2.62
N ARG A 282 16.90 27.44 -3.77
CA ARG A 282 16.31 26.86 -4.99
C ARG A 282 16.41 25.32 -4.96
N ILE A 283 15.35 24.66 -5.41
CA ILE A 283 15.26 23.21 -5.53
C ILE A 283 14.64 22.86 -6.89
N ASP A 284 15.16 21.84 -7.55
CA ASP A 284 14.48 21.09 -8.58
C ASP A 284 14.34 19.63 -8.09
N TRP A 285 13.11 19.19 -7.85
CA TRP A 285 12.83 17.86 -7.34
C TRP A 285 11.80 17.17 -8.21
N ASN A 286 12.21 16.05 -8.81
CA ASN A 286 11.40 15.25 -9.71
C ASN A 286 11.42 13.79 -9.25
N TRP A 287 10.26 13.15 -9.19
CA TRP A 287 10.17 11.72 -8.89
C TRP A 287 8.97 11.07 -9.56
N GLY A 288 8.99 9.72 -9.67
CA GLY A 288 7.86 9.02 -10.24
C GLY A 288 8.03 7.53 -10.37
N ASN A 289 6.93 6.87 -10.77
CA ASN A 289 6.89 5.45 -11.05
C ASN A 289 6.46 5.17 -12.48
N ASP A 290 7.06 4.12 -13.07
CA ASP A 290 6.56 3.47 -14.26
C ASP A 290 6.29 2.00 -13.96
N ALA A 291 5.14 1.47 -14.40
CA ALA A 291 4.77 0.09 -14.17
C ALA A 291 4.02 -0.48 -15.36
N MET A 292 4.36 -1.70 -15.75
CA MET A 292 3.68 -2.43 -16.80
C MET A 292 3.59 -3.91 -16.47
N GLY A 293 2.40 -4.47 -16.65
CA GLY A 293 2.12 -5.88 -16.44
C GLY A 293 1.33 -6.51 -17.58
N VAL A 294 1.66 -7.76 -17.88
CA VAL A 294 0.92 -8.61 -18.80
C VAL A 294 0.59 -9.90 -18.08
N ARG A 295 -0.68 -10.23 -17.95
CA ARG A 295 -1.16 -11.47 -17.34
C ARG A 295 -1.97 -12.27 -18.34
N TRP A 296 -1.58 -13.51 -18.57
CA TRP A 296 -2.36 -14.48 -19.29
C TRP A 296 -2.90 -15.53 -18.34
N SER A 297 -4.23 -15.76 -18.38
CA SER A 297 -4.93 -16.67 -17.49
C SER A 297 -5.74 -17.68 -18.30
N ARG A 298 -5.62 -18.96 -17.94
CA ARG A 298 -6.40 -20.07 -18.53
C ARG A 298 -7.07 -20.90 -17.44
N ALA A 299 -8.38 -20.95 -17.47
CA ALA A 299 -9.14 -21.89 -16.65
C ALA A 299 -8.91 -23.33 -17.10
N ARG A 300 -8.78 -24.26 -16.15
CA ARG A 300 -8.49 -25.68 -16.42
C ARG A 300 -9.76 -26.54 -16.27
N ARG A 301 -9.85 -27.56 -17.14
CA ARG A 301 -10.88 -28.60 -16.99
C ARG A 301 -10.64 -29.36 -15.68
N GLY A 302 -11.66 -29.44 -14.82
CA GLY A 302 -11.56 -30.08 -13.50
C GLY A 302 -11.28 -29.11 -12.35
N GLY A 303 -11.33 -27.80 -12.60
CA GLY A 303 -11.13 -26.72 -11.62
C GLY A 303 -9.69 -26.24 -11.52
N GLY A 304 -9.55 -24.98 -11.14
CA GLY A 304 -8.26 -24.29 -11.05
C GLY A 304 -7.89 -23.51 -12.29
N SER A 305 -6.71 -22.88 -12.28
CA SER A 305 -6.19 -22.01 -13.35
C SER A 305 -4.70 -22.20 -13.57
N LEU A 306 -4.23 -21.75 -14.74
CA LEU A 306 -2.83 -21.49 -15.04
C LEU A 306 -2.72 -20.00 -15.34
N ASP A 307 -1.89 -19.29 -14.59
CA ASP A 307 -1.62 -17.88 -14.74
C ASP A 307 -0.14 -17.68 -15.07
N ILE A 308 0.15 -16.89 -16.09
CA ILE A 308 1.51 -16.46 -16.44
C ILE A 308 1.52 -14.93 -16.45
N ARG A 309 2.47 -14.34 -15.74
CA ARG A 309 2.62 -12.90 -15.61
C ARG A 309 4.02 -12.47 -16.01
N ALA A 310 4.13 -11.35 -16.69
CA ALA A 310 5.38 -10.65 -16.94
C ALA A 310 5.19 -9.19 -16.52
N ASN A 311 6.02 -8.72 -15.60
CA ASN A 311 5.92 -7.40 -14.98
C ASN A 311 7.23 -6.67 -15.12
N ALA A 312 7.15 -5.35 -15.28
CA ALA A 312 8.29 -4.43 -15.17
C ALA A 312 7.83 -3.19 -14.41
N SER A 313 8.66 -2.72 -13.50
CA SER A 313 8.42 -1.47 -12.76
C SER A 313 9.72 -0.75 -12.47
N SER A 314 9.65 0.58 -12.36
CA SER A 314 10.76 1.43 -11.94
C SER A 314 10.25 2.58 -11.08
N TYR A 315 11.13 3.11 -10.27
CA TYR A 315 10.97 4.35 -9.53
C TYR A 315 12.24 5.16 -9.66
N ASP A 316 12.11 6.42 -10.02
CA ASP A 316 13.19 7.38 -10.11
C ASP A 316 12.93 8.59 -9.21
N ASN A 317 13.99 9.14 -8.63
CA ASN A 317 13.95 10.29 -7.76
C ASN A 317 15.23 11.12 -7.98
N GLY A 318 15.08 12.36 -8.41
CA GLY A 318 16.17 13.32 -8.66
C GLY A 318 15.92 14.62 -7.91
N LEU A 319 16.91 15.09 -7.17
CA LEU A 319 16.86 16.29 -6.35
C LEU A 319 18.12 17.14 -6.57
N LEU A 320 17.95 18.33 -7.13
CA LEU A 320 19.04 19.29 -7.41
C LEU A 320 18.91 20.53 -6.53
N PHE A 321 20.02 20.95 -5.93
CA PHE A 321 20.18 22.19 -5.16
C PHE A 321 21.16 23.11 -5.86
N PRO A 322 20.70 24.01 -6.75
CA PRO A 322 21.60 24.91 -7.49
C PRO A 322 22.42 25.85 -6.59
N ASP A 323 21.84 26.30 -5.47
CA ASP A 323 22.50 27.26 -4.56
C ASP A 323 23.62 26.65 -3.71
N PHE A 324 23.69 25.31 -3.68
CA PHE A 324 24.72 24.57 -2.93
C PHE A 324 25.79 23.99 -3.86
N GLY A 325 26.18 24.73 -4.90
CA GLY A 325 27.21 24.32 -5.85
C GLY A 325 26.73 23.23 -6.82
N ASP A 326 25.48 23.31 -7.24
CA ASP A 326 24.81 22.30 -8.06
C ASP A 326 24.94 20.91 -7.43
N THR A 327 24.57 20.82 -6.14
CA THR A 327 24.50 19.53 -5.44
C THR A 327 23.31 18.75 -5.96
N ASP A 328 23.58 17.56 -6.50
CA ASP A 328 22.63 16.67 -7.11
C ASP A 328 22.57 15.33 -6.36
N PHE A 329 21.36 14.87 -6.13
CA PHE A 329 21.06 13.55 -5.61
C PHE A 329 20.14 12.83 -6.58
N SER A 330 20.47 11.60 -6.97
CA SER A 330 19.59 10.73 -7.75
C SER A 330 19.50 9.33 -7.16
N SER A 331 18.34 8.72 -7.26
CA SER A 331 18.10 7.32 -6.88
C SER A 331 17.10 6.70 -7.83
N ASP A 332 17.49 5.60 -8.45
CA ASP A 332 16.68 4.80 -9.38
C ASP A 332 16.63 3.36 -8.90
N ILE A 333 15.47 2.71 -9.02
CA ILE A 333 15.32 1.27 -8.84
C ILE A 333 14.45 0.70 -9.93
N GLN A 334 14.86 -0.44 -10.48
CA GLN A 334 14.15 -1.16 -11.54
C GLN A 334 13.96 -2.62 -11.17
N GLN A 335 12.81 -3.16 -11.53
CA GLN A 335 12.46 -4.55 -11.33
C GLN A 335 11.75 -5.12 -12.55
N ALA A 336 12.17 -6.30 -12.99
CA ALA A 336 11.50 -7.07 -14.03
C ALA A 336 11.28 -8.51 -13.54
N GLN A 337 10.06 -9.04 -13.69
CA GLN A 337 9.68 -10.36 -13.19
C GLN A 337 8.89 -11.12 -14.23
N ILE A 338 9.15 -12.42 -14.32
CA ILE A 338 8.29 -13.40 -14.99
C ILE A 338 7.87 -14.43 -13.93
N ARG A 339 6.57 -14.73 -13.87
CA ARG A 339 5.98 -15.63 -12.88
C ARG A 339 4.95 -16.54 -13.55
N ALA A 340 4.91 -17.80 -13.13
CA ALA A 340 3.91 -18.78 -13.53
C ALA A 340 3.30 -19.43 -12.28
N ASP A 341 1.97 -19.45 -12.20
CA ASP A 341 1.19 -19.99 -11.09
C ASP A 341 0.20 -21.03 -11.62
N LEU A 342 0.17 -22.18 -10.99
CA LEU A 342 -0.77 -23.26 -11.25
C LEU A 342 -1.61 -23.51 -10.03
N ASP A 343 -2.91 -23.22 -10.12
CA ASP A 343 -3.92 -23.65 -9.15
C ASP A 343 -4.60 -24.92 -9.64
N THR A 344 -4.87 -25.84 -8.74
CA THR A 344 -5.60 -27.08 -9.05
C THR A 344 -6.41 -27.56 -7.84
N ARG A 345 -7.58 -28.14 -8.11
CA ARG A 345 -8.48 -28.71 -7.10
C ARG A 345 -8.63 -30.21 -7.34
N PRO A 346 -7.67 -31.03 -6.87
CA PRO A 346 -7.71 -32.50 -7.08
C PRO A 346 -8.94 -33.17 -6.50
N THR A 347 -9.51 -32.59 -5.44
CA THR A 347 -10.81 -33.01 -4.88
C THR A 347 -11.58 -31.81 -4.37
N ARG A 348 -12.84 -31.97 -3.99
CA ARG A 348 -13.66 -30.90 -3.39
C ARG A 348 -13.11 -30.33 -2.07
N TYR A 349 -12.18 -31.04 -1.43
CA TYR A 349 -11.60 -30.64 -0.13
C TYR A 349 -10.17 -30.12 -0.25
N TRP A 350 -9.48 -30.43 -1.34
CA TRP A 350 -8.10 -30.08 -1.53
C TRP A 350 -7.93 -29.06 -2.65
N GLY A 351 -7.29 -27.95 -2.33
CA GLY A 351 -6.69 -27.04 -3.28
C GLY A 351 -5.16 -27.15 -3.20
N VAL A 352 -4.49 -27.13 -4.32
CA VAL A 352 -3.03 -27.13 -4.42
C VAL A 352 -2.62 -26.03 -5.38
N GLN A 353 -1.71 -25.20 -4.92
CA GLN A 353 -1.15 -24.11 -5.71
C GLN A 353 0.38 -24.25 -5.73
N VAL A 354 0.97 -24.13 -6.89
CA VAL A 354 2.42 -24.13 -7.08
C VAL A 354 2.79 -23.01 -8.04
N GLY A 355 3.92 -22.37 -7.81
CA GLY A 355 4.38 -21.32 -8.70
C GLY A 355 5.88 -21.16 -8.66
N SER A 356 6.38 -20.50 -9.71
CA SER A 356 7.79 -20.18 -9.91
C SER A 356 7.91 -18.77 -10.49
N SER A 357 8.89 -18.02 -10.01
CA SER A 357 9.21 -16.68 -10.50
C SER A 357 10.70 -16.51 -10.69
N VAL A 358 11.05 -15.72 -11.69
CA VAL A 358 12.40 -15.19 -11.90
C VAL A 358 12.28 -13.68 -11.95
N GLU A 359 13.10 -13.00 -11.17
CA GLU A 359 13.07 -11.57 -11.00
C GLU A 359 14.47 -10.99 -11.08
N ARG A 360 14.63 -9.92 -11.84
CA ARG A 360 15.84 -9.10 -11.87
C ARG A 360 15.54 -7.77 -11.21
N MET A 361 16.42 -7.36 -10.31
CA MET A 361 16.39 -6.08 -9.60
C MET A 361 17.69 -5.35 -9.85
N GLU A 362 17.63 -4.02 -9.99
CA GLU A 362 18.78 -3.16 -10.22
C GLU A 362 18.51 -1.79 -9.59
N TYR A 363 19.50 -1.22 -8.95
CA TYR A 363 19.43 0.16 -8.43
C TYR A 363 20.68 0.94 -8.77
N GLU A 364 20.51 2.26 -8.86
CA GLU A 364 21.59 3.22 -9.00
C GLU A 364 21.31 4.44 -8.10
N THR A 365 22.26 4.86 -7.31
CA THR A 365 22.17 6.04 -6.46
C THR A 365 23.44 6.86 -6.63
N SER A 366 23.31 8.19 -6.74
CA SER A 366 24.44 9.10 -6.94
C SER A 366 24.28 10.37 -6.10
N PHE A 367 25.39 10.80 -5.50
CA PHE A 367 25.53 12.11 -4.89
C PHE A 367 26.67 12.85 -5.57
N SER A 368 26.39 14.04 -6.10
CA SER A 368 27.39 14.86 -6.75
C SER A 368 27.32 16.32 -6.35
N THR A 369 28.43 17.06 -6.44
CA THR A 369 28.50 18.52 -6.28
C THR A 369 29.44 19.09 -7.32
N GLY A 370 28.99 20.11 -8.06
CA GLY A 370 29.77 20.73 -9.10
C GLY A 370 30.28 19.79 -10.20
N GLY A 371 29.49 18.75 -10.47
CA GLY A 371 29.80 17.70 -11.45
C GLY A 371 30.83 16.67 -10.97
N THR A 372 31.16 16.64 -9.67
CA THR A 372 32.03 15.62 -9.07
C THR A 372 31.17 14.71 -8.18
N THR A 373 31.12 13.43 -8.51
CA THR A 373 30.44 12.41 -7.68
C THR A 373 31.32 12.06 -6.48
N PHE A 374 30.76 12.11 -5.28
CA PHE A 374 31.44 11.84 -4.02
C PHE A 374 30.77 10.74 -3.17
N GLY A 375 29.64 10.22 -3.62
CA GLY A 375 28.92 9.13 -2.96
C GLY A 375 27.91 8.51 -3.89
N GLY A 376 27.41 7.34 -3.50
CA GLY A 376 26.43 6.57 -4.25
C GLY A 376 26.88 5.14 -4.49
N GLY A 377 26.06 4.39 -5.18
CA GLY A 377 26.36 2.98 -5.52
C GLY A 377 25.36 2.43 -6.51
N ASP A 378 25.75 1.39 -7.18
CA ASP A 378 24.89 0.62 -8.08
C ASP A 378 25.05 -0.88 -7.82
N SER A 379 23.99 -1.62 -7.95
CA SER A 379 24.04 -3.08 -7.92
C SER A 379 22.84 -3.70 -8.62
N HIS A 380 22.97 -4.98 -8.96
CA HIS A 380 21.89 -5.77 -9.51
C HIS A 380 21.86 -7.17 -8.90
N GLY A 381 20.71 -7.81 -8.94
CA GLY A 381 20.55 -9.17 -8.44
C GLY A 381 19.43 -9.93 -9.14
N TRP A 382 19.52 -11.27 -9.04
CA TRP A 382 18.51 -12.19 -9.55
C TRP A 382 17.86 -12.95 -8.41
N LEU A 383 16.54 -12.92 -8.34
CA LEU A 383 15.77 -13.68 -7.38
C LEU A 383 14.96 -14.77 -8.07
N PHE A 384 15.17 -16.02 -7.64
CA PHE A 384 14.43 -17.19 -8.09
C PHE A 384 13.52 -17.65 -6.96
N GLY A 385 12.22 -17.37 -7.08
CA GLY A 385 11.22 -17.71 -6.08
C GLY A 385 10.41 -18.94 -6.54
N ASN A 386 10.34 -19.97 -5.70
CA ASN A 386 9.52 -21.14 -5.94
C ASN A 386 8.62 -21.38 -4.74
N TYR A 387 7.36 -21.74 -4.96
CA TYR A 387 6.47 -22.05 -3.84
C TYR A 387 5.54 -23.21 -4.15
N ALA A 388 5.11 -23.87 -3.08
CA ALA A 388 4.03 -24.83 -3.11
C ALA A 388 3.15 -24.64 -1.88
N GLN A 389 1.85 -24.71 -2.08
CA GLN A 389 0.86 -24.56 -1.02
C GLN A 389 -0.25 -25.59 -1.21
N ALA A 390 -0.68 -26.20 -0.11
CA ALA A 390 -1.83 -27.08 -0.07
C ALA A 390 -2.85 -26.55 0.93
N ARG A 391 -4.10 -26.49 0.52
CA ARG A 391 -5.24 -26.13 1.34
C ARG A 391 -6.17 -27.32 1.48
N TYR A 392 -6.47 -27.69 2.72
CA TYR A 392 -7.50 -28.66 3.04
C TYR A 392 -8.70 -27.96 3.69
N SER A 393 -9.86 -28.01 3.05
CA SER A 393 -11.07 -27.36 3.52
C SER A 393 -12.16 -28.39 3.80
N LEU A 394 -12.55 -28.53 5.06
CA LEU A 394 -13.76 -29.23 5.46
C LEU A 394 -14.80 -28.17 5.84
N PRO A 395 -15.80 -27.92 4.97
CA PRO A 395 -16.73 -26.81 5.12
C PRO A 395 -17.34 -26.72 6.52
N ARG A 396 -17.34 -25.49 7.08
CA ARG A 396 -17.87 -25.18 8.42
C ARG A 396 -17.24 -25.95 9.58
N ARG A 397 -16.06 -26.57 9.37
CA ARG A 397 -15.34 -27.33 10.41
C ARG A 397 -13.88 -26.91 10.50
N TRP A 398 -13.10 -27.17 9.47
CA TRP A 398 -11.67 -26.97 9.47
C TRP A 398 -11.19 -26.41 8.14
N LEU A 399 -10.24 -25.50 8.22
CA LEU A 399 -9.42 -25.06 7.11
C LEU A 399 -7.96 -25.14 7.54
N VAL A 400 -7.15 -25.87 6.80
CA VAL A 400 -5.71 -26.06 7.05
C VAL A 400 -4.97 -25.64 5.80
N GLU A 401 -3.98 -24.77 5.96
CA GLU A 401 -3.09 -24.36 4.89
C GLU A 401 -1.64 -24.66 5.27
N LEU A 402 -0.93 -25.31 4.37
CA LEU A 402 0.48 -25.64 4.49
C LEU A 402 1.19 -25.12 3.25
N GLY A 403 2.18 -24.30 3.44
CA GLY A 403 2.94 -23.72 2.35
C GLY A 403 4.43 -23.70 2.64
N VAL A 404 5.20 -23.71 1.59
CA VAL A 404 6.64 -23.42 1.63
C VAL A 404 6.99 -22.58 0.41
N ARG A 405 7.76 -21.54 0.64
CA ARG A 405 8.43 -20.76 -0.39
C ARG A 405 9.92 -20.93 -0.22
N ALA A 406 10.65 -21.03 -1.32
CA ALA A 406 12.10 -21.09 -1.35
C ALA A 406 12.60 -20.01 -2.29
N ASP A 407 13.29 -19.04 -1.75
CA ASP A 407 13.90 -17.93 -2.46
C ASP A 407 15.41 -18.17 -2.57
N ALA A 408 15.94 -18.15 -3.81
CA ALA A 408 17.36 -18.17 -4.08
C ALA A 408 17.75 -16.82 -4.71
N TYR A 409 18.49 -16.02 -3.97
CA TYR A 409 18.93 -14.70 -4.38
C TYR A 409 20.40 -14.70 -4.74
N ASN A 410 20.72 -14.22 -5.95
CA ASN A 410 22.09 -14.13 -6.47
C ASN A 410 22.42 -12.64 -6.72
N PRO A 411 23.09 -11.96 -5.76
CA PRO A 411 23.55 -10.59 -5.94
C PRO A 411 24.70 -10.51 -6.97
N ALA A 412 24.94 -9.30 -7.48
CA ALA A 412 26.11 -9.05 -8.35
C ALA A 412 27.43 -9.26 -7.60
N VAL A 413 27.46 -8.93 -6.30
CA VAL A 413 28.60 -9.09 -5.40
C VAL A 413 28.17 -9.85 -4.17
N GLY A 414 28.93 -10.87 -3.78
CA GLY A 414 28.64 -11.72 -2.61
C GLY A 414 28.24 -13.14 -3.00
N ASN A 415 27.71 -13.87 -2.02
CA ASN A 415 27.31 -15.27 -2.21
C ASN A 415 25.82 -15.39 -2.49
N VAL A 416 25.46 -16.48 -3.18
CA VAL A 416 24.04 -16.84 -3.33
C VAL A 416 23.42 -17.12 -1.96
N VAL A 417 22.30 -16.45 -1.68
CA VAL A 417 21.52 -16.62 -0.47
C VAL A 417 20.33 -17.53 -0.77
N PHE A 418 20.13 -18.56 0.04
CA PHE A 418 18.98 -19.45 -0.08
C PHE A 418 18.14 -19.42 1.21
N GLU A 419 16.89 -18.96 1.10
CA GLU A 419 15.99 -18.78 2.22
C GLU A 419 14.70 -19.60 2.07
N PRO A 420 14.54 -20.68 2.84
CA PRO A 420 13.27 -21.40 2.92
C PRO A 420 12.31 -20.70 3.88
N SER A 421 11.09 -20.46 3.42
CA SER A 421 10.02 -19.73 4.11
C SER A 421 8.79 -20.63 4.31
N PRO A 422 8.78 -21.52 5.33
CA PRO A 422 7.61 -22.33 5.64
C PRO A 422 6.49 -21.48 6.24
N ARG A 423 5.24 -21.87 5.92
CA ARG A 423 4.02 -21.21 6.40
C ARG A 423 2.97 -22.24 6.76
N VAL A 424 2.26 -22.02 7.84
CA VAL A 424 1.18 -22.88 8.29
C VAL A 424 0.03 -22.04 8.82
N ALA A 425 -1.19 -22.43 8.48
CA ALA A 425 -2.37 -21.84 9.07
C ALA A 425 -3.43 -22.90 9.38
N LEU A 426 -4.13 -22.68 10.46
CA LEU A 426 -5.21 -23.54 10.93
C LEU A 426 -6.38 -22.65 11.36
N LYS A 427 -7.56 -22.93 10.82
CA LYS A 427 -8.81 -22.27 11.19
C LYS A 427 -9.86 -23.31 11.54
N ARG A 428 -10.53 -23.14 12.67
CA ARG A 428 -11.61 -23.98 13.13
C ARG A 428 -12.89 -23.18 13.27
N PHE A 429 -13.94 -23.65 12.65
CA PHE A 429 -15.28 -23.07 12.70
C PHE A 429 -16.13 -23.69 13.82
N TYR A 430 -16.94 -22.83 14.42
CA TYR A 430 -17.92 -23.15 15.46
C TYR A 430 -19.27 -22.54 15.08
N ARG A 431 -20.33 -22.87 15.81
CA ARG A 431 -21.67 -22.29 15.62
C ARG A 431 -22.14 -22.33 14.17
N ASN A 432 -22.06 -23.50 13.54
CA ASN A 432 -22.42 -23.71 12.13
C ASN A 432 -21.66 -22.84 11.11
N GLY A 433 -20.51 -22.33 11.48
CA GLY A 433 -19.66 -21.51 10.62
C GLY A 433 -19.72 -20.01 10.90
N ASP A 434 -20.42 -19.55 11.93
CA ASP A 434 -20.50 -18.12 12.26
C ASP A 434 -19.41 -17.63 13.21
N LEU A 435 -18.64 -18.51 13.81
CA LEU A 435 -17.52 -18.21 14.67
C LEU A 435 -16.31 -19.03 14.22
N ALA A 436 -15.13 -18.44 14.20
CA ALA A 436 -13.88 -19.15 13.91
C ALA A 436 -12.78 -18.73 14.87
N ALA A 437 -11.93 -19.71 15.20
CA ALA A 437 -10.62 -19.48 15.81
C ALA A 437 -9.55 -19.83 14.78
N LYS A 438 -8.53 -18.98 14.66
CA LYS A 438 -7.42 -19.17 13.72
C LYS A 438 -6.07 -19.00 14.39
N VAL A 439 -5.07 -19.69 13.85
CA VAL A 439 -3.66 -19.52 14.17
C VAL A 439 -2.86 -19.64 12.88
N ALA A 440 -1.88 -18.77 12.71
CA ALA A 440 -0.94 -18.87 11.61
C ALA A 440 0.47 -18.56 12.07
N ALA A 441 1.45 -19.23 11.45
CA ALA A 441 2.87 -18.96 11.66
C ALA A 441 3.60 -19.08 10.32
N GLY A 442 4.62 -18.26 10.13
CA GLY A 442 5.39 -18.31 8.88
C GLY A 442 6.66 -17.49 8.94
N ARG A 443 7.57 -17.84 8.02
CA ARG A 443 8.78 -17.08 7.72
C ARG A 443 8.60 -16.34 6.40
N TYR A 444 9.17 -15.13 6.37
CA TYR A 444 9.09 -14.21 5.24
C TYR A 444 10.45 -13.58 5.01
N THR A 445 10.80 -13.30 3.74
CA THR A 445 12.10 -12.76 3.33
C THR A 445 11.96 -11.55 2.44
N GLN A 446 12.94 -10.65 2.51
CA GLN A 446 12.98 -9.42 1.72
C GLN A 446 14.42 -9.11 1.32
N PHE A 447 14.64 -8.77 0.04
CA PHE A 447 15.94 -8.45 -0.55
C PHE A 447 16.03 -7.01 -1.09
N VAL A 448 14.98 -6.25 -1.02
CA VAL A 448 14.90 -4.83 -1.46
C VAL A 448 14.52 -3.97 -0.27
N HIS A 449 15.25 -2.89 -0.04
CA HIS A 449 15.08 -2.01 1.10
C HIS A 449 14.94 -0.56 0.65
N SER A 450 14.18 0.24 1.37
CA SER A 450 14.20 1.70 1.25
C SER A 450 14.88 2.27 2.50
N LEU A 451 15.95 3.01 2.27
CA LEU A 451 16.61 3.82 3.27
C LEU A 451 15.93 5.19 3.28
N ARG A 452 15.36 5.53 4.40
CA ARG A 452 14.71 6.81 4.61
C ARG A 452 15.16 7.38 5.93
N ASP A 453 15.46 8.66 5.95
CA ASP A 453 15.61 9.35 7.21
C ASP A 453 14.25 9.48 7.88
N GLU A 454 14.07 8.74 8.98
CA GLU A 454 12.82 8.73 9.74
C GLU A 454 12.51 10.09 10.40
N GLU A 455 13.49 10.96 10.57
CA GLU A 455 13.36 12.27 11.24
C GLU A 455 13.03 13.39 10.25
N LEU A 456 13.29 13.20 8.95
CA LEU A 456 12.95 14.17 7.90
C LEU A 456 11.58 13.85 7.30
N PRO A 457 10.62 14.78 7.33
CA PRO A 457 9.31 14.59 6.71
C PRO A 457 9.33 14.62 5.18
N LEU A 458 10.50 14.75 4.57
CA LEU A 458 10.70 14.73 3.13
C LEU A 458 10.64 13.28 2.62
N GLY A 459 9.81 13.01 1.64
CA GLY A 459 9.58 11.67 1.07
C GLY A 459 10.73 11.17 0.17
N LEU A 460 11.99 11.38 0.56
CA LEU A 460 13.15 10.85 -0.15
C LEU A 460 13.32 9.37 0.18
N ASP A 461 12.90 8.51 -0.73
CA ASP A 461 13.12 7.07 -0.66
C ASP A 461 14.39 6.72 -1.47
N ILE A 462 15.39 6.17 -0.79
CA ILE A 462 16.59 5.63 -1.41
C ILE A 462 16.46 4.12 -1.43
N TRP A 463 16.19 3.57 -2.60
CA TRP A 463 16.02 2.14 -2.75
C TRP A 463 17.36 1.45 -3.02
N ILE A 464 17.61 0.37 -2.30
CA ILE A 464 18.78 -0.49 -2.44
C ILE A 464 18.37 -1.95 -2.42
N ILE A 465 19.23 -2.83 -2.90
CA ILE A 465 19.06 -4.28 -2.84
C ILE A 465 20.12 -4.91 -1.94
N SER A 466 19.83 -6.09 -1.42
CA SER A 466 20.76 -6.85 -0.59
C SER A 466 21.97 -7.32 -1.39
N ASP A 467 23.13 -7.27 -0.75
CA ASP A 467 24.40 -7.80 -1.26
C ASP A 467 25.30 -8.26 -0.10
N GLU A 468 26.63 -8.28 -0.26
CA GLU A 468 27.54 -8.69 0.81
C GLU A 468 27.60 -7.68 1.98
N ASN A 469 27.30 -6.38 1.74
CA ASN A 469 27.31 -5.30 2.72
C ASN A 469 25.91 -4.97 3.24
N VAL A 470 24.88 -5.25 2.47
CA VAL A 470 23.48 -4.97 2.78
C VAL A 470 22.74 -6.28 3.12
N PRO A 471 22.48 -6.57 4.39
CA PRO A 471 21.81 -7.81 4.76
C PRO A 471 20.37 -7.86 4.25
N HIS A 472 19.91 -9.05 3.88
CA HIS A 472 18.49 -9.28 3.62
C HIS A 472 17.70 -9.38 4.93
N THR A 473 16.44 -8.98 4.89
CA THR A 473 15.55 -9.06 6.05
C THR A 473 14.80 -10.39 6.09
N VAL A 474 14.84 -11.06 7.24
CA VAL A 474 14.02 -12.25 7.54
C VAL A 474 13.09 -11.93 8.69
N SER A 475 11.80 -12.27 8.56
CA SER A 475 10.81 -12.12 9.63
C SER A 475 10.14 -13.45 9.94
N ASP A 476 10.19 -13.85 11.21
CA ASP A 476 9.38 -14.94 11.75
C ASP A 476 8.16 -14.37 12.46
N GLN A 477 6.98 -14.85 12.10
CA GLN A 477 5.71 -14.30 12.56
C GLN A 477 4.80 -15.39 13.09
N VAL A 478 4.04 -15.06 14.14
CA VAL A 478 2.93 -15.86 14.65
C VAL A 478 1.75 -14.96 14.95
N GLN A 479 0.56 -15.42 14.62
CA GLN A 479 -0.68 -14.75 14.94
C GLN A 479 -1.76 -15.73 15.34
N PHE A 480 -2.67 -15.28 16.18
CA PHE A 480 -3.87 -16.01 16.59
C PHE A 480 -5.05 -15.06 16.58
N GLY A 481 -6.23 -15.55 16.25
CA GLY A 481 -7.41 -14.73 16.15
C GLY A 481 -8.69 -15.48 16.47
N LEU A 482 -9.67 -14.68 16.89
CA LEU A 482 -11.07 -15.05 16.96
C LEU A 482 -11.83 -14.09 16.06
N GLU A 483 -12.68 -14.62 15.20
CA GLU A 483 -13.49 -13.81 14.31
C GLU A 483 -14.87 -14.43 14.14
N GLY A 484 -15.85 -13.59 13.88
CA GLY A 484 -17.20 -14.11 13.79
C GLY A 484 -18.19 -13.11 13.21
N TRP A 485 -19.36 -13.68 12.88
CA TRP A 485 -20.52 -12.97 12.41
C TRP A 485 -21.63 -13.02 13.43
N HIS A 486 -22.29 -11.92 13.62
CA HIS A 486 -23.55 -11.83 14.30
C HIS A 486 -24.60 -11.36 13.28
N ASP A 487 -25.56 -12.23 13.00
CA ASP A 487 -26.46 -12.11 11.85
C ASP A 487 -25.67 -12.03 10.53
N ILE A 488 -26.23 -11.41 9.50
CA ILE A 488 -25.61 -11.27 8.18
C ILE A 488 -24.81 -9.96 8.06
N ASP A 489 -24.97 -9.04 9.02
CA ASP A 489 -24.52 -7.64 8.89
C ASP A 489 -23.30 -7.30 9.73
N TRP A 490 -23.11 -7.98 10.86
CA TRP A 490 -22.06 -7.59 11.81
C TRP A 490 -20.90 -8.60 11.79
N PHE A 491 -19.76 -8.12 11.36
CA PHE A 491 -18.50 -8.83 11.49
C PHE A 491 -17.71 -8.29 12.68
N TRP A 492 -17.01 -9.17 13.39
CA TRP A 492 -16.04 -8.78 14.41
C TRP A 492 -14.82 -9.69 14.39
N SER A 493 -13.66 -9.15 14.73
CA SER A 493 -12.43 -9.90 14.89
C SER A 493 -11.57 -9.36 16.02
N ILE A 494 -10.86 -10.25 16.69
CA ILE A 494 -9.83 -9.95 17.68
C ILE A 494 -8.61 -10.79 17.32
N GLU A 495 -7.48 -10.14 17.08
CA GLU A 495 -6.25 -10.80 16.65
C GLU A 495 -5.07 -10.35 17.52
N GLY A 496 -4.23 -11.29 17.95
CA GLY A 496 -2.96 -11.04 18.57
C GLY A 496 -1.82 -11.51 17.67
N TYR A 497 -0.69 -10.82 17.69
CA TYR A 497 0.46 -11.17 16.85
C TYR A 497 1.79 -10.88 17.54
N TYR A 498 2.81 -11.63 17.10
CA TYR A 498 4.22 -11.38 17.40
C TYR A 498 5.04 -11.56 16.13
N ARG A 499 6.01 -10.66 15.92
CA ARG A 499 6.93 -10.68 14.78
C ARG A 499 8.35 -10.42 15.29
N SER A 500 9.31 -11.15 14.77
CA SER A 500 10.73 -10.84 14.87
C SER A 500 11.28 -10.50 13.50
N PHE A 501 12.22 -9.59 13.45
CA PHE A 501 12.92 -9.15 12.24
C PHE A 501 14.42 -9.28 12.48
N ASN A 502 15.13 -9.84 11.52
CA ASN A 502 16.58 -9.93 11.48
C ASN A 502 17.06 -9.37 10.14
N GLY A 503 18.14 -8.57 10.16
CA GLY A 503 18.65 -7.92 8.95
C GLY A 503 17.85 -6.67 8.53
N VAL A 504 17.15 -5.99 9.46
CA VAL A 504 16.62 -4.64 9.16
C VAL A 504 17.78 -3.68 8.97
N VAL A 505 17.64 -2.75 8.02
CA VAL A 505 18.74 -1.87 7.62
C VAL A 505 18.48 -0.41 8.00
N THR A 506 19.57 0.34 8.21
CA THR A 506 19.57 1.79 8.41
C THR A 506 20.89 2.37 7.94
N PHE A 507 20.93 3.68 7.67
CA PHE A 507 22.19 4.40 7.41
C PHE A 507 23.12 4.34 8.63
N ASN A 508 24.42 4.25 8.37
CA ASN A 508 25.46 4.49 9.36
C ASN A 508 25.74 6.00 9.46
N THR A 509 25.24 6.65 10.52
CA THR A 509 25.50 8.09 10.75
C THR A 509 26.93 8.40 11.23
N ALA A 510 27.72 7.35 11.56
CA ALA A 510 29.14 7.44 11.93
C ALA A 510 30.04 6.83 10.83
N ASP A 511 29.56 6.86 9.61
CA ASP A 511 30.19 6.37 8.40
C ASP A 511 31.63 6.87 8.23
N ASN A 512 32.51 6.02 7.74
CA ASN A 512 33.84 6.39 7.28
C ASN A 512 33.81 6.58 5.75
N PRO A 513 33.87 7.83 5.25
CA PRO A 513 33.73 8.11 3.81
C PRO A 513 34.73 7.38 2.89
N ASN A 514 35.72 6.71 3.46
CA ASN A 514 36.72 5.93 2.71
C ASN A 514 36.47 4.39 2.78
N ASP A 515 35.40 3.96 3.44
CA ASP A 515 35.05 2.54 3.60
C ASP A 515 33.58 2.31 3.22
N PRO A 516 33.29 1.95 1.96
CA PRO A 516 31.91 1.73 1.52
C PRO A 516 31.25 0.49 2.13
N THR A 517 31.97 -0.28 2.96
CA THR A 517 31.41 -1.46 3.60
C THR A 517 30.69 -1.18 4.90
N ASP A 518 30.82 0.04 5.44
CA ASP A 518 30.18 0.47 6.68
C ASP A 518 29.05 1.51 6.49
N ASP A 519 28.67 1.85 5.25
CA ASP A 519 27.59 2.78 4.94
C ASP A 519 26.23 2.35 5.50
N ILE A 520 25.98 1.04 5.50
CA ILE A 520 24.70 0.44 5.87
C ILE A 520 24.86 -0.48 7.07
N LEU A 521 24.00 -0.29 8.06
CA LEU A 521 24.00 -1.13 9.27
C LEU A 521 22.83 -2.11 9.23
N GLY A 522 23.16 -3.36 9.55
CA GLY A 522 22.19 -4.42 9.81
C GLY A 522 21.79 -4.48 11.29
N GLY A 523 20.50 -4.56 11.55
CA GLY A 523 19.95 -4.63 12.89
C GLY A 523 18.87 -5.70 13.06
N ARG A 524 18.20 -5.65 14.20
CA ARG A 524 17.11 -6.55 14.57
C ARG A 524 15.89 -5.75 14.99
N GLY A 525 14.72 -6.39 14.89
CA GLY A 525 13.48 -5.79 15.35
C GLY A 525 12.54 -6.80 15.98
N THR A 526 11.64 -6.31 16.81
CA THR A 526 10.49 -7.07 17.30
C THR A 526 9.26 -6.21 17.31
N SER A 527 8.11 -6.79 17.03
CA SER A 527 6.83 -6.15 17.25
C SER A 527 5.79 -7.15 17.76
N TRP A 528 4.90 -6.69 18.62
CA TRP A 528 3.76 -7.46 19.07
C TRP A 528 2.59 -6.53 19.38
N GLY A 529 1.40 -7.06 19.28
CA GLY A 529 0.21 -6.27 19.47
C GLY A 529 -1.07 -7.06 19.38
N ALA A 530 -2.16 -6.31 19.41
CA ALA A 530 -3.51 -6.84 19.25
C ALA A 530 -4.37 -5.87 18.45
N ASP A 531 -5.17 -6.41 17.55
CA ASP A 531 -6.10 -5.68 16.69
C ASP A 531 -7.52 -6.14 16.97
N VAL A 532 -8.45 -5.19 17.10
CA VAL A 532 -9.87 -5.43 17.25
C VAL A 532 -10.61 -4.68 16.16
N MET A 533 -11.55 -5.34 15.49
CA MET A 533 -12.44 -4.73 14.51
C MET A 533 -13.87 -5.14 14.76
N ILE A 534 -14.77 -4.17 14.67
CA ILE A 534 -16.23 -4.39 14.62
C ILE A 534 -16.73 -3.63 13.40
N ARG A 535 -17.36 -4.34 12.46
CA ARG A 535 -17.83 -3.77 11.20
C ARG A 535 -19.29 -4.11 10.98
N LYS A 536 -20.06 -3.13 10.59
CA LYS A 536 -21.42 -3.29 10.08
C LYS A 536 -21.39 -3.06 8.57
N GLU A 537 -21.69 -4.09 7.79
CA GLU A 537 -21.52 -4.07 6.34
C GLU A 537 -22.73 -3.52 5.59
N THR A 538 -23.92 -3.82 6.04
CA THR A 538 -25.15 -3.50 5.31
C THR A 538 -26.10 -2.59 6.10
N GLY A 539 -27.07 -2.03 5.40
CA GLY A 539 -28.09 -1.13 5.96
C GLY A 539 -27.80 0.35 5.71
N GLU A 540 -28.75 1.19 6.12
CA GLU A 540 -28.66 2.64 5.91
C GLU A 540 -27.45 3.27 6.61
N VAL A 541 -27.09 2.74 7.78
CA VAL A 541 -25.87 3.11 8.50
C VAL A 541 -24.91 1.94 8.46
N ASN A 542 -23.75 2.15 7.87
CA ASN A 542 -22.66 1.18 7.81
C ASN A 542 -21.34 1.81 8.25
N GLY A 543 -20.32 1.00 8.49
CA GLY A 543 -19.01 1.46 8.92
C GLY A 543 -18.34 0.53 9.92
N TRP A 544 -17.25 0.98 10.52
CA TRP A 544 -16.45 0.14 11.41
C TRP A 544 -15.76 0.93 12.52
N LEU A 545 -15.42 0.20 13.56
CA LEU A 545 -14.52 0.61 14.63
C LEU A 545 -13.30 -0.32 14.58
N ALA A 546 -12.11 0.24 14.43
CA ALA A 546 -10.84 -0.43 14.54
C ALA A 546 -10.08 0.07 15.77
N VAL A 547 -9.50 -0.85 16.54
CA VAL A 547 -8.66 -0.51 17.70
C VAL A 547 -7.42 -1.37 17.63
N SER A 548 -6.25 -0.75 17.66
CA SER A 548 -4.96 -1.43 17.60
C SER A 548 -4.09 -1.08 18.79
N PHE A 549 -3.42 -2.08 19.32
CA PHE A 549 -2.34 -1.93 20.27
C PHE A 549 -1.06 -2.46 19.64
N LEU A 550 0.01 -1.64 19.64
CA LEU A 550 1.30 -1.99 19.07
C LEU A 550 2.44 -1.67 20.06
N LYS A 551 3.40 -2.59 20.16
CA LYS A 551 4.73 -2.31 20.69
C LYS A 551 5.77 -2.82 19.71
N ALA A 552 6.53 -1.88 19.14
CA ALA A 552 7.65 -2.15 18.24
C ALA A 552 8.97 -1.68 18.85
N GLN A 553 10.04 -2.39 18.54
CA GLN A 553 11.41 -2.08 18.96
C GLN A 553 12.38 -2.39 17.83
N ARG A 554 13.43 -1.58 17.71
CA ARG A 554 14.57 -1.80 16.83
C ARG A 554 15.86 -1.85 17.68
N LYS A 555 16.84 -2.60 17.21
CA LYS A 555 18.11 -2.79 17.88
C LYS A 555 19.22 -2.78 16.84
N PHE A 556 20.09 -1.79 16.94
CA PHE A 556 21.23 -1.57 16.06
C PHE A 556 22.51 -1.43 16.89
N PRO A 557 23.71 -1.62 16.30
CA PRO A 557 24.96 -1.20 16.92
C PRO A 557 24.91 0.29 17.29
N ASP A 558 25.51 0.64 18.43
CA ASP A 558 25.65 2.04 18.85
C ASP A 558 26.71 2.74 17.98
N LEU A 559 26.24 3.52 17.02
CA LEU A 559 27.07 4.20 16.02
C LEU A 559 28.00 5.25 16.60
N LEU A 560 27.69 5.77 17.79
CA LEU A 560 28.49 6.81 18.47
C LEU A 560 29.44 6.21 19.51
N SER A 561 29.44 4.90 19.72
CA SER A 561 30.30 4.25 20.70
C SER A 561 31.72 4.07 20.16
N PRO A 562 32.74 4.51 20.89
CA PRO A 562 34.12 4.24 20.53
C PRO A 562 34.56 2.78 20.80
N LEU A 563 33.66 1.93 21.31
CA LEU A 563 33.95 0.54 21.64
C LEU A 563 33.82 -0.37 20.41
N THR A 564 34.75 -1.33 20.30
CA THR A 564 34.70 -2.36 19.25
C THR A 564 34.66 -3.75 19.88
N PRO A 565 33.62 -4.58 19.68
CA PRO A 565 32.39 -4.23 18.93
C PRO A 565 31.53 -3.18 19.64
N ALA A 566 30.84 -2.35 18.87
CA ALA A 566 29.90 -1.38 19.41
C ALA A 566 28.76 -2.06 20.16
N PRO A 567 28.37 -1.56 21.36
CA PRO A 567 27.20 -2.10 22.07
C PRO A 567 25.93 -1.90 21.23
N GLU A 568 24.96 -2.77 21.38
CA GLU A 568 23.67 -2.63 20.71
C GLU A 568 22.74 -1.73 21.53
N VAL A 569 22.12 -0.76 20.86
CA VAL A 569 21.10 0.14 21.44
C VAL A 569 19.71 -0.27 20.94
N MET A 570 18.77 -0.33 21.87
CA MET A 570 17.37 -0.66 21.59
C MET A 570 16.50 0.57 21.77
N TYR A 571 15.69 0.89 20.73
CA TYR A 571 14.79 2.03 20.73
C TYR A 571 13.46 1.71 20.02
N PRO A 572 12.36 2.42 20.34
CA PRO A 572 11.11 2.32 19.57
C PRO A 572 11.26 3.08 18.25
N PRO A 573 10.87 2.50 17.10
CA PRO A 573 10.83 3.23 15.83
C PRO A 573 9.74 4.29 15.85
N ILE A 574 9.81 5.28 14.94
CA ILE A 574 8.85 6.40 14.88
C ILE A 574 7.40 5.95 14.72
N PHE A 575 7.15 4.81 14.11
CA PHE A 575 5.82 4.24 13.92
C PHE A 575 5.31 3.39 15.11
N ASP A 576 6.01 3.38 16.26
CA ASP A 576 5.55 2.69 17.48
C ASP A 576 4.42 3.46 18.16
N ARG A 577 3.23 3.50 17.53
CA ARG A 577 2.02 4.06 18.14
C ARG A 577 1.38 3.02 19.04
N ARG A 578 1.32 3.31 20.35
CA ARG A 578 0.89 2.33 21.35
C ARG A 578 -0.56 1.94 21.26
N VAL A 579 -1.42 2.90 21.01
CA VAL A 579 -2.86 2.71 20.81
C VAL A 579 -3.27 3.57 19.64
N ASP A 580 -4.01 2.98 18.74
CA ASP A 580 -4.66 3.66 17.63
C ASP A 580 -6.11 3.21 17.55
N LEU A 581 -7.01 4.16 17.36
CA LEU A 581 -8.44 3.94 17.26
C LEU A 581 -8.97 4.70 16.05
N ASP A 582 -9.63 3.99 15.16
CA ASP A 582 -10.30 4.54 13.99
C ASP A 582 -11.78 4.19 14.02
N PHE A 583 -12.60 5.20 13.83
CA PHE A 583 -14.04 5.04 13.66
C PHE A 583 -14.45 5.64 12.31
N VAL A 584 -15.08 4.85 11.48
CA VAL A 584 -15.64 5.26 10.18
C VAL A 584 -17.12 4.94 10.16
N MET A 585 -17.92 5.87 9.67
CA MET A 585 -19.36 5.69 9.55
C MET A 585 -19.88 6.39 8.28
N SER A 586 -20.77 5.70 7.59
CA SER A 586 -21.59 6.25 6.50
C SER A 586 -23.02 6.33 6.94
N TYR A 587 -23.69 7.43 6.61
CA TYR A 587 -25.07 7.69 6.97
C TYR A 587 -25.83 8.40 5.85
N PRO A 588 -27.01 7.91 5.44
CA PRO A 588 -27.87 8.63 4.50
C PRO A 588 -28.51 9.82 5.21
N GLY A 589 -28.13 11.01 4.77
CA GLY A 589 -28.66 12.27 5.29
C GLY A 589 -29.97 12.70 4.59
N PRO A 590 -30.56 13.82 5.03
CA PRO A 590 -31.77 14.35 4.42
C PRO A 590 -31.53 14.75 2.97
N TRP A 591 -32.62 14.77 2.18
CA TRP A 591 -32.64 15.18 0.77
C TRP A 591 -31.73 14.39 -0.17
N GLY A 592 -31.37 13.14 0.19
CA GLY A 592 -30.52 12.26 -0.62
C GLY A 592 -29.01 12.60 -0.58
N TRP A 593 -28.58 13.33 0.46
CA TRP A 593 -27.17 13.43 0.79
C TRP A 593 -26.71 12.18 1.55
N THR A 594 -25.48 11.77 1.31
CA THR A 594 -24.78 10.77 2.13
C THR A 594 -23.69 11.47 2.90
N GLY A 595 -23.67 11.27 4.21
CA GLY A 595 -22.61 11.75 5.10
C GLY A 595 -21.61 10.65 5.39
N GLY A 596 -20.31 10.98 5.32
CA GLY A 596 -19.22 10.16 5.80
C GLY A 596 -18.58 10.81 7.03
N LEU A 597 -18.12 10.00 7.97
CA LEU A 597 -17.41 10.43 9.15
C LEU A 597 -16.21 9.52 9.37
N ARG A 598 -15.06 10.13 9.64
CA ARG A 598 -13.84 9.46 10.11
C ARG A 598 -13.37 10.14 11.39
N TRP A 599 -13.18 9.39 12.46
CA TRP A 599 -12.52 9.88 13.67
C TRP A 599 -11.35 8.98 14.02
N ASN A 600 -10.18 9.60 14.12
CA ASN A 600 -8.96 8.92 14.51
C ASN A 600 -8.48 9.46 15.86
N LEU A 601 -8.02 8.56 16.74
CA LEU A 601 -7.40 8.85 18.03
C LEU A 601 -6.19 7.96 18.21
N GLY A 602 -4.99 8.55 18.25
CA GLY A 602 -3.73 7.84 18.41
C GLY A 602 -2.86 8.35 19.53
N THR A 603 -2.18 7.47 20.26
CA THR A 603 -1.11 7.91 21.17
C THR A 603 0.06 8.49 20.36
N GLY A 604 0.78 9.45 20.96
CA GLY A 604 1.91 10.10 20.31
C GLY A 604 2.98 9.10 19.87
N ILE A 605 3.49 9.29 18.67
CA ILE A 605 4.62 8.53 18.11
C ILE A 605 5.94 8.98 18.76
N PRO A 606 6.97 8.11 18.81
CA PRO A 606 8.28 8.46 19.37
C PRO A 606 9.03 9.48 18.51
N TYR A 607 9.88 10.26 19.15
CA TYR A 607 10.86 11.15 18.51
C TYR A 607 12.08 11.37 19.40
N THR A 608 13.19 11.80 18.80
CA THR A 608 14.43 12.17 19.49
C THR A 608 14.34 13.62 19.94
N ARG A 609 14.36 13.87 21.25
CA ARG A 609 14.21 15.21 21.81
C ARG A 609 15.58 15.90 21.93
N ALA A 610 15.65 17.18 21.54
CA ALA A 610 16.77 18.03 21.93
C ALA A 610 16.68 18.37 23.42
N ILE A 611 17.75 18.11 24.17
CA ILE A 611 17.83 18.32 25.64
C ILE A 611 18.79 19.45 26.02
N GLY A 612 19.56 19.96 25.07
CA GLY A 612 20.44 21.09 25.28
C GLY A 612 21.04 21.57 23.98
N SER A 613 21.75 22.67 24.07
CA SER A 613 22.57 23.21 22.97
C SER A 613 23.88 23.78 23.52
N HIS A 614 24.90 23.81 22.69
CA HIS A 614 26.13 24.52 22.95
C HIS A 614 26.46 25.40 21.75
N ALA A 615 26.88 26.62 22.05
CA ALA A 615 27.38 27.51 21.01
C ALA A 615 28.77 27.09 20.56
N TYR A 616 29.03 27.07 19.29
CA TYR A 616 30.35 26.94 18.71
C TYR A 616 30.60 28.06 17.73
N TYR A 617 31.89 28.38 17.54
CA TYR A 617 32.34 29.36 16.56
C TYR A 617 33.10 28.62 15.47
N SER A 618 32.63 28.72 14.22
CA SER A 618 33.45 28.29 13.09
C SER A 618 34.54 29.27 12.81
N PRO A 619 35.83 28.90 12.83
CA PRO A 619 36.89 29.79 12.47
C PRO A 619 36.79 30.18 10.99
N ARG A 620 37.02 31.44 10.68
CA ARG A 620 37.09 31.88 9.29
C ARG A 620 38.42 31.49 8.69
N TYR A 621 38.40 30.99 7.46
CA TYR A 621 39.60 30.81 6.67
C TYR A 621 40.07 32.17 6.17
N VAL A 622 41.21 32.66 6.69
CA VAL A 622 41.81 33.92 6.22
C VAL A 622 42.84 33.61 5.14
N GLY A 623 42.73 34.31 3.97
CA GLY A 623 43.62 34.07 2.85
C GLY A 623 45.11 34.14 3.26
N GLY A 624 45.86 33.04 2.97
CA GLY A 624 47.25 32.88 3.40
C GLY A 624 47.49 31.67 4.32
N GLY A 625 46.46 30.83 4.55
CA GLY A 625 46.57 29.52 5.25
C GLY A 625 46.40 29.58 6.76
N GLY A 626 45.90 30.68 7.34
CA GLY A 626 45.56 30.82 8.75
C GLY A 626 44.09 30.67 9.07
N LEU A 627 43.77 30.11 10.23
CA LEU A 627 42.41 30.11 10.82
C LEU A 627 42.36 31.27 11.85
N ASP A 628 41.43 32.19 11.65
CA ASP A 628 41.18 33.24 12.63
C ASP A 628 40.19 32.78 13.68
N TRP A 629 40.68 32.61 14.90
CA TRP A 629 39.91 32.20 16.09
C TRP A 629 39.52 33.39 16.95
N THR A 630 40.03 34.60 16.64
CA THR A 630 39.80 35.81 17.42
C THR A 630 38.52 36.46 16.92
N GLY A 631 37.41 36.22 17.56
CA GLY A 631 36.15 36.89 17.29
C GLY A 631 36.16 38.37 17.68
N ASP A 632 37.07 39.17 17.11
CA ASP A 632 37.07 40.62 17.23
C ASP A 632 35.90 41.18 16.43
N GLY A 633 34.77 41.24 16.99
CA GLY A 633 33.65 42.17 16.84
C GLY A 633 33.16 42.65 15.49
N ASP A 634 33.87 42.40 14.41
CA ASP A 634 33.43 42.86 13.09
C ASP A 634 33.76 41.79 12.03
N SER A 635 32.76 41.03 11.77
CA SER A 635 32.68 40.09 10.67
C SER A 635 33.32 38.73 10.88
N SER A 636 32.44 37.73 11.07
CA SER A 636 32.46 36.53 10.29
C SER A 636 32.93 35.20 10.88
N GLY A 637 33.09 35.02 12.14
CA GLY A 637 32.88 33.71 12.69
C GLY A 637 31.38 33.47 12.78
N THR A 638 30.81 32.56 11.98
CA THR A 638 29.38 32.23 12.13
C THR A 638 29.23 31.52 13.47
N ARG A 639 28.53 32.14 14.41
CA ARG A 639 28.12 31.49 15.63
C ARG A 639 27.10 30.39 15.26
N GLY A 640 27.46 29.16 15.43
CA GLY A 640 26.58 28.03 15.28
C GLY A 640 26.16 27.46 16.63
N TYR A 641 25.11 26.65 16.62
CA TYR A 641 24.65 25.91 17.80
C TYR A 641 24.66 24.42 17.51
N GLY A 642 25.50 23.68 18.27
CA GLY A 642 25.42 22.22 18.31
C GLY A 642 24.25 21.80 19.21
N VAL A 643 23.47 20.83 18.77
CA VAL A 643 22.34 20.31 19.52
C VAL A 643 22.76 19.06 20.30
N VAL A 644 22.41 18.99 21.57
CA VAL A 644 22.56 17.78 22.39
C VAL A 644 21.23 17.03 22.38
N LEU A 645 21.22 15.85 21.80
CA LEU A 645 20.04 15.00 21.70
C LEU A 645 19.91 14.06 22.92
N ALA A 646 18.70 13.75 23.31
CA ALA A 646 18.39 12.62 24.21
C ALA A 646 18.62 11.30 23.50
N ASP A 647 18.41 10.18 24.21
CA ASP A 647 18.40 8.85 23.59
C ASP A 647 17.41 8.79 22.42
N ARG A 648 17.76 8.06 21.36
CA ARG A 648 16.99 7.97 20.13
C ARG A 648 15.54 7.55 20.44
N ASN A 649 14.57 8.33 19.94
CA ASN A 649 13.13 8.08 20.05
C ASN A 649 12.62 7.87 21.50
N SER A 650 13.31 8.46 22.50
CA SER A 650 12.98 8.28 23.93
C SER A 650 11.78 9.10 24.41
N THR A 651 11.35 10.07 23.63
CA THR A 651 10.21 10.96 23.94
C THR A 651 9.07 10.71 22.98
N ARG A 652 7.83 11.06 23.37
CA ARG A 652 6.65 10.93 22.50
C ARG A 652 5.99 12.28 22.28
N TYR A 653 5.46 12.45 21.05
CA TYR A 653 4.56 13.57 20.75
C TYR A 653 3.28 13.48 21.59
N PRO A 654 2.51 14.59 21.72
CA PRO A 654 1.20 14.59 22.33
C PRO A 654 0.23 13.62 21.64
N LEU A 655 -0.92 13.39 22.31
CA LEU A 655 -2.02 12.62 21.74
C LEU A 655 -2.46 13.23 20.40
N TYR A 656 -2.57 12.40 19.38
CA TYR A 656 -3.11 12.75 18.07
C TYR A 656 -4.61 12.44 18.05
N HIS A 657 -5.43 13.37 17.58
CA HIS A 657 -6.82 13.06 17.23
C HIS A 657 -7.36 14.01 16.16
N ARG A 658 -8.24 13.49 15.31
CA ARG A 658 -8.82 14.25 14.20
C ARG A 658 -10.19 13.71 13.86
N LEU A 659 -11.12 14.62 13.57
CA LEU A 659 -12.44 14.32 13.03
C LEU A 659 -12.56 14.91 11.65
N ASP A 660 -12.88 14.05 10.69
CA ASP A 660 -13.15 14.43 9.31
C ASP A 660 -14.59 14.08 8.97
N VAL A 661 -15.24 14.90 8.18
CA VAL A 661 -16.60 14.65 7.67
C VAL A 661 -16.67 14.91 6.18
N SER A 662 -17.51 14.13 5.51
CA SER A 662 -17.81 14.31 4.09
C SER A 662 -19.30 14.36 3.86
N PHE A 663 -19.72 15.08 2.82
CA PHE A 663 -21.09 15.11 2.33
C PHE A 663 -21.06 14.98 0.82
N ARG A 664 -21.82 14.03 0.28
CA ARG A 664 -21.96 13.82 -1.16
C ARG A 664 -23.40 13.58 -1.54
N ARG A 665 -23.78 13.96 -2.76
CA ARG A 665 -25.10 13.69 -3.30
C ARG A 665 -25.03 13.44 -4.80
N SER A 666 -25.55 12.32 -5.26
CA SER A 666 -25.64 12.01 -6.67
C SER A 666 -26.98 12.47 -7.24
N PHE A 667 -26.92 13.18 -8.37
CA PHE A 667 -28.06 13.62 -9.15
C PHE A 667 -28.06 12.85 -10.48
N SER A 668 -28.90 11.82 -10.58
CA SER A 668 -29.07 11.07 -11.82
C SER A 668 -29.75 11.92 -12.89
N LYS A 669 -29.21 11.88 -14.10
CA LYS A 669 -29.68 12.53 -15.31
C LYS A 669 -29.80 11.49 -16.42
N GLY A 670 -30.57 11.79 -17.49
CA GLY A 670 -30.72 10.86 -18.60
C GLY A 670 -29.42 10.52 -19.36
N TRP A 671 -28.36 11.27 -19.14
CA TRP A 671 -27.01 11.07 -19.71
C TRP A 671 -25.98 10.51 -18.73
N GLY A 672 -26.33 10.34 -17.43
CA GLY A 672 -25.40 9.90 -16.40
C GLY A 672 -25.71 10.48 -15.02
N ALA A 673 -24.71 10.68 -14.18
CA ALA A 673 -24.83 11.23 -12.84
C ALA A 673 -23.86 12.39 -12.60
N LEU A 674 -24.31 13.33 -11.77
CA LEU A 674 -23.52 14.47 -11.28
C LEU A 674 -23.47 14.40 -9.75
N THR A 675 -22.27 14.30 -9.19
CA THR A 675 -22.08 14.10 -7.75
C THR A 675 -21.17 15.17 -7.15
N PRO A 676 -21.73 16.32 -6.69
CA PRO A 676 -20.99 17.25 -5.86
C PRO A 676 -20.68 16.63 -4.51
N TYR A 677 -19.50 16.97 -3.97
CA TYR A 677 -19.10 16.59 -2.64
C TYR A 677 -18.32 17.69 -1.92
N VAL A 678 -18.38 17.66 -0.60
CA VAL A 678 -17.63 18.55 0.30
C VAL A 678 -17.01 17.70 1.39
N ASN A 679 -15.70 17.87 1.63
CA ASN A 679 -15.00 17.26 2.75
C ASN A 679 -14.52 18.36 3.69
N LEU A 680 -14.60 18.11 4.99
CA LEU A 680 -14.04 18.94 6.04
C LEU A 680 -13.06 18.08 6.84
N VAL A 681 -11.77 18.29 6.61
CA VAL A 681 -10.70 17.63 7.36
C VAL A 681 -10.43 18.40 8.62
N ASN A 682 -10.23 17.70 9.73
CA ASN A 682 -9.96 18.29 11.05
C ASN A 682 -11.00 19.30 11.50
N VAL A 683 -12.28 18.90 11.56
CA VAL A 683 -13.47 19.76 11.80
C VAL A 683 -13.32 20.66 13.02
N TYR A 684 -12.72 20.18 14.12
CA TYR A 684 -12.54 20.94 15.34
C TYR A 684 -11.16 21.61 15.46
N ASN A 685 -10.40 21.69 14.35
CA ASN A 685 -9.11 22.41 14.24
C ASN A 685 -8.09 22.02 15.32
N GLN A 686 -7.93 20.71 15.58
CA GLN A 686 -6.93 20.21 16.51
C GLN A 686 -5.53 20.49 15.97
N ARG A 687 -4.66 21.05 16.78
CA ARG A 687 -3.26 21.27 16.45
C ARG A 687 -2.43 20.04 16.78
N ASN A 688 -2.50 19.02 15.93
CA ASN A 688 -1.63 17.85 16.03
C ASN A 688 -0.20 18.26 15.64
N VAL A 689 0.79 17.87 16.41
CA VAL A 689 2.17 18.26 16.18
C VAL A 689 2.76 17.37 15.09
N LEU A 690 3.33 17.97 14.05
CA LEU A 690 4.12 17.30 13.00
C LEU A 690 5.54 17.08 13.48
N PHE A 691 6.24 18.15 13.84
CA PHE A 691 7.56 18.11 14.47
C PHE A 691 7.82 19.36 15.32
N TYR A 692 8.84 19.28 16.18
CA TYR A 692 9.33 20.40 16.94
C TYR A 692 10.63 20.94 16.35
N PHE A 693 10.78 22.27 16.34
CA PHE A 693 12.05 22.94 16.12
C PHE A 693 12.37 23.84 17.30
N TYR A 694 13.66 24.13 17.45
CA TYR A 694 14.18 24.89 18.56
C TYR A 694 14.90 26.13 18.04
N GLN A 695 14.53 27.29 18.60
CA GLN A 695 15.22 28.58 18.36
C GLN A 695 16.29 28.73 19.44
N TYR A 696 17.53 28.40 19.11
CA TYR A 696 18.65 28.41 20.06
C TYR A 696 19.25 29.77 20.26
N GLU A 697 18.87 30.74 19.45
CA GLU A 697 19.27 32.14 19.58
C GLU A 697 18.59 32.87 20.76
N GLU A 698 17.45 32.35 21.18
CA GLU A 698 16.69 32.83 22.35
C GLU A 698 17.26 32.24 23.65
N ASP A 699 17.21 32.99 24.74
CA ASP A 699 17.64 32.55 26.06
C ASP A 699 16.49 32.67 27.09
N PRO A 700 15.90 31.58 27.55
CA PRO A 700 16.18 30.18 27.21
C PRO A 700 15.69 29.80 25.81
N PRO A 701 16.26 28.75 25.19
CA PRO A 701 15.83 28.27 23.89
C PRO A 701 14.35 28.00 23.81
N VAL A 702 13.66 28.54 22.80
CA VAL A 702 12.23 28.41 22.61
C VAL A 702 11.93 27.21 21.69
N ARG A 703 11.10 26.29 22.19
CA ARG A 703 10.58 25.18 21.41
C ARG A 703 9.27 25.59 20.73
N SER A 704 9.23 25.53 19.41
CA SER A 704 8.05 25.76 18.58
C SER A 704 7.65 24.47 17.87
N GLY A 705 6.34 24.24 17.74
CA GLY A 705 5.79 23.07 17.04
C GLY A 705 5.13 23.47 15.74
N ILE A 706 5.48 22.77 14.65
CA ILE A 706 4.71 22.84 13.40
C ILE A 706 3.54 21.87 13.53
N SER A 707 2.33 22.35 13.24
CA SER A 707 1.12 21.51 13.29
C SER A 707 0.87 20.83 11.95
N MET A 708 0.24 19.66 12.03
CA MET A 708 -0.39 18.99 10.91
C MET A 708 -1.55 19.84 10.35
N PHE A 709 -2.40 19.26 9.51
CA PHE A 709 -3.48 20.02 8.87
C PHE A 709 -4.36 20.77 9.88
N PRO A 710 -4.58 22.09 9.66
CA PRO A 710 -5.67 22.81 10.31
C PRO A 710 -7.03 22.30 9.77
N VAL A 711 -8.13 22.97 10.16
CA VAL A 711 -9.39 22.73 9.46
C VAL A 711 -9.24 23.03 7.96
N LEU A 712 -9.48 22.02 7.12
CA LEU A 712 -9.30 22.11 5.68
C LEU A 712 -10.59 21.73 4.97
N PRO A 713 -11.38 22.70 4.49
CA PRO A 713 -12.51 22.44 3.62
C PRO A 713 -12.03 22.14 2.21
N THR A 714 -12.49 21.06 1.62
CA THR A 714 -12.30 20.74 0.22
C THR A 714 -13.63 20.45 -0.45
N LEU A 715 -13.72 20.72 -1.73
CA LEU A 715 -14.91 20.51 -2.52
C LEU A 715 -14.54 19.97 -3.89
N GLY A 716 -15.47 19.23 -4.47
CA GLY A 716 -15.30 18.71 -5.80
C GLY A 716 -16.62 18.29 -6.45
N LEU A 717 -16.52 17.91 -7.70
CA LEU A 717 -17.60 17.48 -8.54
C LEU A 717 -17.17 16.27 -9.34
N GLU A 718 -17.92 15.19 -9.24
CA GLU A 718 -17.76 14.00 -10.04
C GLU A 718 -18.89 13.92 -11.07
N ILE A 719 -18.57 13.47 -12.27
CA ILE A 719 -19.47 13.26 -13.39
C ILE A 719 -19.25 11.86 -13.91
N SER A 720 -20.30 11.06 -14.03
CA SER A 720 -20.25 9.72 -14.63
C SER A 720 -21.31 9.58 -15.71
N PHE A 721 -21.01 8.94 -16.83
CA PHE A 721 -21.91 8.75 -17.98
C PHE A 721 -21.65 7.42 -18.72
#